data_4781d507a7d1638653993e1bd839c62e
#
_entry.id   4781d507a7d1638653993e1bd839c62e
#
_cell.length_a   1.000
_cell.length_b   1.000
_cell.length_c   1.000
_cell.angle_alpha   90.00
_cell.angle_beta   90.00
_cell.angle_gamma   90.00
#
_symmetry.space_group_name_H-M   'P 1'
#
loop_
_entity.id
_entity.type
_entity.pdbx_description
1 polymer ?
#
loop_
_entity_poly.entity_id
_entity_poly.type
_entity_poly.pdbx_seq_one_letter_code
_entity_poly.pdbx_strand_id
1 'polypeptide(L)'
;MRGRLLAAVASAALALTGAAVPPPDAYEAQLDHSYANFAIHAPVHAGAQTFVPEDGELHTVAAWLVSRATSGQVTASVRTDATDPATEVARAQVDLAGTGRGWLEIDLGGVPVTPGEEYALVLQATDTDGAVEWWGSRSAAPGTPPSWNYDRDHWAGWVQQGAGAAARFAGWDLAFYVDDAHGGCAADNSCWRHLAGEQLGVQPAGILGTPGHPYALSAFETAGARFVPGSSVLELADGSWLYLPDGADAPVVVPAEHPDALAQVEESRTWLASGSVPGRTETEREMAERALLDMRLLLQDNGAVAAAWHTIWRYSWPRDSAFTAVAFARAGFTEEALRILRYNAGTQRPDGTWEARTLLDGSGPPDARGWQLDANGWVPWATWQYLQTASAAERDAALGELYPTVRAAADYAAGSLDENGIPPARPDYWESDYPAPNLGTAAPLLAGLRSAAAVAELAGEEDDAARWFAAADRLQRGIDLSFGVIGYQRTVVRGSGKDSAVTWLAPPFNPVTPAVRAELDTTWQVLVQDTGGVQPGERWGDDMTWTPETMFFALAWAADGQDAKAERVVEWMDAHRTPVGAYPEKVGPDGNPAAVSTLGWTASLTVLTLEALEGSVATPPAGTSNVGDDDGAATDPRSAAPAVVTVPDSVAPWLLVLALGAAAAAGLGLSRRRRRR
;
A
#
# COMPACT_ATOMS: atom_id res chain seq x y z
N MET A 1 50.46 -20.95 21.92
CA MET A 1 49.89 -20.49 20.65
C MET A 1 48.46 -21.00 20.43
N ARG A 2 47.57 -20.88 21.41
CA ARG A 2 46.13 -21.27 21.29
C ARG A 2 45.14 -20.24 21.89
N GLY A 3 45.62 -19.02 22.12
CA GLY A 3 44.81 -17.97 22.77
C GLY A 3 44.48 -16.75 21.90
N ARG A 4 44.85 -16.74 20.62
CA ARG A 4 44.62 -15.56 19.73
C ARG A 4 43.70 -15.80 18.53
N LEU A 5 43.11 -16.99 18.41
CA LEU A 5 42.18 -17.30 17.32
C LEU A 5 40.67 -17.22 17.74
N LEU A 6 40.38 -17.05 19.03
CA LEU A 6 39.00 -16.93 19.52
C LEU A 6 38.50 -15.48 19.65
N ALA A 7 39.42 -14.51 19.60
CA ALA A 7 39.05 -13.09 19.64
C ALA A 7 38.74 -12.49 18.26
N ALA A 8 39.13 -13.16 17.17
CA ALA A 8 38.91 -12.67 15.80
C ALA A 8 37.59 -13.19 15.18
N VAL A 9 36.93 -14.19 15.79
CA VAL A 9 35.63 -14.72 15.31
C VAL A 9 34.46 -14.02 15.99
N ALA A 10 34.66 -13.44 17.16
CA ALA A 10 33.61 -12.66 17.85
C ALA A 10 33.42 -11.25 17.26
N SER A 11 34.45 -10.69 16.61
CA SER A 11 34.34 -9.37 15.96
C SER A 11 33.76 -9.40 14.53
N ALA A 12 33.68 -10.59 13.91
CA ALA A 12 33.10 -10.73 12.56
C ALA A 12 31.62 -11.11 12.58
N ALA A 13 31.06 -11.48 13.73
CA ALA A 13 29.63 -11.81 13.88
C ALA A 13 28.78 -10.62 14.34
N LEU A 14 29.38 -9.50 14.72
CA LEU A 14 28.67 -8.25 15.08
C LEU A 14 28.58 -7.24 13.93
N ALA A 15 29.09 -7.58 12.74
CA ALA A 15 29.08 -6.70 11.59
C ALA A 15 27.97 -7.04 10.56
N LEU A 16 26.99 -7.88 10.93
CA LEU A 16 25.92 -8.35 10.03
C LEU A 16 24.50 -8.13 10.58
N THR A 17 24.32 -7.33 11.62
CA THR A 17 23.00 -6.90 12.07
C THR A 17 23.00 -5.40 12.31
N GLY A 18 23.05 -4.64 11.25
CA GLY A 18 23.11 -3.19 11.31
C GLY A 18 21.82 -2.52 10.92
N ALA A 19 20.69 -2.84 11.57
CA ALA A 19 19.66 -1.83 11.70
C ALA A 19 20.19 -0.81 12.72
N ALA A 20 20.29 0.49 12.35
CA ALA A 20 20.55 1.53 13.32
C ALA A 20 19.27 1.64 14.16
N VAL A 21 19.26 0.94 15.26
CA VAL A 21 18.32 1.21 16.35
C VAL A 21 18.69 2.61 16.83
N PRO A 22 17.75 3.57 16.95
CA PRO A 22 18.02 4.83 17.62
C PRO A 22 18.59 4.50 19.00
N PRO A 23 19.43 5.35 19.52
CA PRO A 23 19.85 5.19 20.90
C PRO A 23 18.61 5.00 21.77
N PRO A 24 18.64 4.09 22.76
CA PRO A 24 17.51 3.86 23.64
C PRO A 24 17.07 5.10 24.43
N ASP A 25 17.84 6.16 24.37
CA ASP A 25 17.66 7.41 25.08
C ASP A 25 17.19 8.56 24.15
N ALA A 26 16.84 8.27 22.88
CA ALA A 26 16.26 9.26 21.98
C ALA A 26 14.89 9.72 22.54
N TYR A 27 14.75 11.00 22.82
CA TYR A 27 13.55 11.56 23.47
C TYR A 27 12.66 12.33 22.51
N GLU A 28 13.19 12.72 21.36
CA GLU A 28 12.46 13.43 20.30
C GLU A 28 12.72 12.76 18.97
N ALA A 29 11.69 12.20 18.38
CA ALA A 29 11.87 11.51 17.11
C ALA A 29 10.60 11.54 16.24
N GLN A 30 10.79 11.83 14.96
CA GLN A 30 9.87 11.53 13.89
C GLN A 30 10.58 10.58 12.91
N LEU A 31 10.19 9.32 12.91
CA LEU A 31 10.97 8.26 12.26
C LEU A 31 10.45 7.89 10.87
N ASP A 32 9.25 8.36 10.50
CA ASP A 32 8.63 8.05 9.23
C ASP A 32 9.27 8.87 8.09
N HIS A 33 9.85 8.18 7.12
CA HIS A 33 10.54 8.76 5.97
C HIS A 33 9.96 8.32 4.62
N SER A 34 8.74 7.79 4.61
CA SER A 34 8.20 7.05 3.46
C SER A 34 7.59 7.90 2.35
N TYR A 35 7.26 9.17 2.59
CA TYR A 35 6.34 9.83 1.66
C TYR A 35 6.77 11.20 1.16
N ALA A 36 7.49 11.97 1.93
CA ALA A 36 7.81 13.36 1.62
C ALA A 36 9.31 13.58 1.55
N ASN A 37 9.78 14.37 0.62
CA ASN A 37 11.18 14.75 0.54
C ASN A 37 11.37 16.24 0.29
N PHE A 38 12.41 16.81 0.89
CA PHE A 38 12.89 18.14 0.62
C PHE A 38 14.32 18.11 0.11
N ALA A 39 14.54 18.65 -1.08
CA ALA A 39 15.89 18.83 -1.59
C ALA A 39 16.62 19.87 -0.74
N ILE A 40 17.70 19.48 -0.06
CA ILE A 40 18.50 20.35 0.80
C ILE A 40 19.83 20.77 0.16
N HIS A 41 20.05 20.39 -1.10
CA HIS A 41 21.26 20.68 -1.88
C HIS A 41 21.17 21.97 -2.71
N ALA A 42 20.02 22.64 -2.71
CA ALA A 42 19.85 23.88 -3.45
C ALA A 42 20.59 25.03 -2.73
N PRO A 43 21.28 25.94 -3.48
CA PRO A 43 22.16 26.94 -2.86
C PRO A 43 21.45 27.98 -1.98
N VAL A 44 20.11 28.04 -2.03
CA VAL A 44 19.31 29.05 -1.30
C VAL A 44 18.27 28.44 -0.36
N HIS A 45 18.10 27.11 -0.34
CA HIS A 45 17.10 26.45 0.47
C HIS A 45 17.76 25.46 1.42
N ALA A 46 17.25 25.43 2.64
CA ALA A 46 17.54 24.41 3.63
C ALA A 46 16.22 23.73 4.03
N GLY A 47 16.25 22.48 4.41
CA GLY A 47 15.13 21.81 5.09
C GLY A 47 15.12 22.23 6.56
N ALA A 48 13.95 22.37 7.16
CA ALA A 48 13.80 22.64 8.58
C ALA A 48 12.69 21.81 9.19
N GLN A 49 12.90 21.33 10.40
CA GLN A 49 11.95 20.64 11.27
C GLN A 49 12.02 21.21 12.65
N THR A 50 10.88 21.59 13.23
CA THR A 50 10.83 22.05 14.63
C THR A 50 10.65 20.88 15.59
N PHE A 51 11.18 21.02 16.80
CA PHE A 51 11.09 20.06 17.88
C PHE A 51 11.20 20.75 19.25
N VAL A 52 10.82 20.06 20.32
CA VAL A 52 10.90 20.55 21.70
C VAL A 52 11.73 19.56 22.52
N PRO A 53 12.92 19.94 22.98
CA PRO A 53 13.74 19.06 23.80
C PRO A 53 13.14 18.84 25.20
N GLU A 54 13.22 17.61 25.68
CA GLU A 54 12.82 17.25 27.05
C GLU A 54 13.95 17.50 28.05
N ASP A 55 15.21 17.37 27.62
CA ASP A 55 16.40 17.55 28.41
C ASP A 55 17.12 18.89 28.15
N GLY A 56 18.02 19.24 29.03
CA GLY A 56 18.72 20.52 29.01
C GLY A 56 19.97 20.57 28.14
N GLU A 57 20.30 19.51 27.42
CA GLU A 57 21.54 19.40 26.63
C GLU A 57 21.30 18.51 25.40
N LEU A 58 21.73 18.95 24.20
CA LEU A 58 21.67 18.19 22.97
C LEU A 58 23.06 17.67 22.60
N HIS A 59 23.23 16.38 22.44
CA HIS A 59 24.47 15.76 21.99
C HIS A 59 24.46 15.39 20.52
N THR A 60 23.40 14.79 20.04
CA THR A 60 23.29 14.29 18.66
C THR A 60 21.98 14.72 18.03
N VAL A 61 22.01 15.05 16.75
CA VAL A 61 20.82 15.13 15.89
C VAL A 61 21.02 14.20 14.71
N ALA A 62 19.93 13.61 14.23
CA ALA A 62 19.96 12.76 13.06
C ALA A 62 18.81 13.09 12.10
N ALA A 63 19.05 12.84 10.83
CA ALA A 63 18.05 13.02 9.79
C ALA A 63 18.10 11.89 8.76
N TRP A 64 16.96 11.46 8.27
CA TRP A 64 16.91 10.49 7.19
C TRP A 64 17.12 11.16 5.84
N LEU A 65 18.26 10.87 5.22
CA LEU A 65 18.63 11.47 3.95
C LEU A 65 18.74 10.43 2.84
N VAL A 66 18.43 10.87 1.61
CA VAL A 66 18.75 10.17 0.38
C VAL A 66 19.75 11.04 -0.38
N SER A 67 20.97 10.55 -0.59
CA SER A 67 22.02 11.25 -1.33
C SER A 67 22.37 10.53 -2.63
N ARG A 68 22.30 11.26 -3.73
CA ARG A 68 22.87 10.86 -5.03
C ARG A 68 24.21 11.57 -5.29
N ALA A 69 24.65 12.39 -4.34
CA ALA A 69 25.95 13.03 -4.37
C ALA A 69 27.03 12.06 -3.88
N THR A 70 28.17 12.06 -4.53
CA THR A 70 29.36 11.27 -4.11
C THR A 70 30.31 12.09 -3.26
N SER A 71 30.10 13.41 -3.21
CA SER A 71 30.86 14.36 -2.42
C SER A 71 30.00 15.57 -2.05
N GLY A 72 30.38 16.26 -1.00
CA GLY A 72 29.72 17.45 -0.51
C GLY A 72 29.73 17.51 1.02
N GLN A 73 29.01 18.46 1.59
CA GLN A 73 28.90 18.63 3.04
C GLN A 73 27.45 18.84 3.43
N VAL A 74 27.03 18.29 4.56
CA VAL A 74 25.77 18.62 5.22
C VAL A 74 26.07 19.42 6.47
N THR A 75 25.48 20.59 6.55
CA THR A 75 25.50 21.42 7.75
C THR A 75 24.19 21.26 8.49
N ALA A 76 24.26 20.86 9.76
CA ALA A 76 23.17 20.92 10.70
C ALA A 76 23.29 22.16 11.57
N SER A 77 22.18 22.85 11.79
CA SER A 77 22.10 24.05 12.62
C SER A 77 20.85 23.94 13.49
N VAL A 78 21.00 24.03 14.79
CA VAL A 78 19.88 24.12 15.74
C VAL A 78 19.64 25.58 16.07
N ARG A 79 18.39 26.03 15.94
CA ARG A 79 18.01 27.44 16.07
C ARG A 79 16.75 27.61 16.91
N THR A 80 16.61 28.76 17.57
CA THR A 80 15.34 29.14 18.21
C THR A 80 14.36 29.82 17.23
N ASP A 81 14.81 30.24 16.05
CA ASP A 81 14.00 30.64 14.89
C ASP A 81 14.63 30.05 13.63
N ALA A 82 13.93 29.09 13.00
CA ALA A 82 14.43 28.41 11.80
C ALA A 82 14.86 29.37 10.68
N THR A 83 14.22 30.55 10.59
CA THR A 83 14.42 31.52 9.51
C THR A 83 15.57 32.50 9.77
N ASP A 84 15.98 32.65 11.04
CA ASP A 84 17.03 33.59 11.43
C ASP A 84 18.34 32.86 11.83
N PRO A 85 19.36 32.87 10.97
CA PRO A 85 20.66 32.29 11.31
C PRO A 85 21.34 32.92 12.54
N ALA A 86 20.93 34.10 12.97
CA ALA A 86 21.49 34.73 14.17
C ALA A 86 20.99 34.10 15.48
N THR A 87 19.96 33.27 15.40
CA THR A 87 19.40 32.50 16.53
C THR A 87 20.01 31.10 16.68
N GLU A 88 21.07 30.80 15.95
CA GLU A 88 21.76 29.53 15.98
C GLU A 88 22.40 29.29 17.36
N VAL A 89 22.01 28.17 17.99
CA VAL A 89 22.55 27.73 19.29
C VAL A 89 23.57 26.63 19.13
N ALA A 90 23.48 25.85 18.06
CA ALA A 90 24.44 24.80 17.71
C ALA A 90 24.64 24.73 16.19
N ARG A 91 25.85 24.33 15.79
CA ARG A 91 26.18 24.07 14.40
C ARG A 91 27.20 22.97 14.30
N ALA A 92 26.93 21.99 13.44
CA ALA A 92 27.89 20.98 13.07
C ALA A 92 27.89 20.75 11.56
N GLN A 93 28.97 20.22 11.04
CA GLN A 93 29.13 19.96 9.62
C GLN A 93 29.77 18.59 9.42
N VAL A 94 29.21 17.81 8.52
CA VAL A 94 29.70 16.48 8.18
C VAL A 94 29.92 16.36 6.67
N ASP A 95 30.97 15.63 6.30
CA ASP A 95 31.28 15.36 4.90
C ASP A 95 30.40 14.21 4.39
N LEU A 96 29.81 14.41 3.20
CA LEU A 96 29.12 13.34 2.48
C LEU A 96 30.16 12.46 1.80
N ALA A 97 30.42 11.31 2.37
CA ALA A 97 31.31 10.32 1.80
C ALA A 97 30.51 9.19 1.15
N GLY A 98 30.24 9.34 -0.15
CA GLY A 98 29.53 8.33 -0.94
C GLY A 98 28.03 8.58 -1.06
N THR A 99 27.45 7.93 -2.06
CA THR A 99 25.99 7.93 -2.28
C THR A 99 25.32 6.97 -1.35
N GLY A 100 24.07 7.26 -0.96
CA GLY A 100 23.29 6.34 -0.17
C GLY A 100 22.05 6.97 0.41
N ARG A 101 21.39 6.20 1.23
CA ARG A 101 20.25 6.63 2.03
C ARG A 101 20.38 6.06 3.43
N GLY A 102 19.83 6.74 4.39
CA GLY A 102 19.88 6.32 5.77
C GLY A 102 19.88 7.49 6.74
N TRP A 103 20.05 7.18 8.00
CA TRP A 103 20.22 8.15 9.05
C TRP A 103 21.61 8.78 8.98
N LEU A 104 21.67 10.09 8.79
CA LEU A 104 22.87 10.88 9.00
C LEU A 104 22.84 11.39 10.43
N GLU A 105 23.70 10.83 11.29
CA GLU A 105 23.89 11.31 12.67
C GLU A 105 24.96 12.39 12.70
N ILE A 106 24.70 13.46 13.46
CA ILE A 106 25.55 14.63 13.54
C ILE A 106 25.78 14.96 15.02
N ASP A 107 27.01 14.83 15.47
CA ASP A 107 27.43 15.17 16.83
C ASP A 107 27.48 16.70 17.01
N LEU A 108 26.74 17.21 17.98
CA LEU A 108 26.68 18.61 18.36
C LEU A 108 27.64 18.92 19.54
N GLY A 109 28.17 17.91 20.19
CA GLY A 109 29.16 18.05 21.26
C GLY A 109 28.62 18.52 22.62
N GLY A 110 27.33 18.33 22.88
CA GLY A 110 26.70 18.75 24.13
C GLY A 110 26.39 20.25 24.18
N VAL A 111 25.27 20.64 23.59
CA VAL A 111 24.84 22.05 23.49
C VAL A 111 23.70 22.31 24.47
N PRO A 112 23.82 23.31 25.38
CA PRO A 112 22.73 23.66 26.29
C PRO A 112 21.48 24.14 25.55
N VAL A 113 20.33 23.58 25.90
CA VAL A 113 18.99 23.99 25.44
C VAL A 113 18.04 24.13 26.61
N THR A 114 16.90 24.76 26.42
CA THR A 114 15.88 24.91 27.46
C THR A 114 14.79 23.86 27.24
N PRO A 115 14.58 22.89 28.14
CA PRO A 115 13.50 21.94 28.04
C PRO A 115 12.14 22.63 27.91
N GLY A 116 11.31 22.14 26.99
CA GLY A 116 9.97 22.69 26.75
C GLY A 116 9.94 23.95 25.86
N GLU A 117 11.08 24.46 25.38
CA GLU A 117 11.13 25.53 24.37
C GLU A 117 11.29 24.94 22.96
N GLU A 118 10.60 25.52 21.96
CA GLU A 118 10.70 25.07 20.57
C GLU A 118 12.04 25.47 19.95
N TYR A 119 12.68 24.52 19.30
CA TYR A 119 13.86 24.69 18.46
C TYR A 119 13.59 24.19 17.04
N ALA A 120 14.46 24.52 16.11
CA ALA A 120 14.42 24.02 14.74
C ALA A 120 15.76 23.38 14.37
N LEU A 121 15.72 22.12 13.92
CA LEU A 121 16.82 21.52 13.19
C LEU A 121 16.76 22.01 11.74
N VAL A 122 17.82 22.64 11.27
CA VAL A 122 17.95 23.17 9.90
C VAL A 122 19.11 22.47 9.20
N LEU A 123 18.83 21.76 8.11
CA LEU A 123 19.84 21.06 7.31
C LEU A 123 20.02 21.72 5.94
N GLN A 124 21.28 21.86 5.54
CA GLN A 124 21.66 22.29 4.21
C GLN A 124 22.86 21.50 3.70
N ALA A 125 22.73 20.96 2.48
CA ALA A 125 23.86 20.36 1.79
C ALA A 125 24.50 21.37 0.84
N THR A 126 25.83 21.45 0.87
CA THR A 126 26.63 22.37 0.05
C THR A 126 27.75 21.62 -0.68
N ASP A 127 28.24 22.22 -1.76
CA ASP A 127 29.34 21.69 -2.58
C ASP A 127 29.11 20.24 -3.05
N THR A 128 27.83 19.88 -3.27
CA THR A 128 27.44 18.55 -3.69
C THR A 128 27.51 18.39 -5.22
N ASP A 129 27.97 17.23 -5.67
CA ASP A 129 28.00 16.82 -7.07
C ASP A 129 26.70 16.12 -7.54
N GLY A 130 25.73 15.99 -6.64
CA GLY A 130 24.41 15.38 -6.89
C GLY A 130 23.33 15.84 -5.93
N ALA A 131 22.14 15.28 -6.07
CA ALA A 131 21.01 15.62 -5.22
C ALA A 131 21.17 15.05 -3.80
N VAL A 132 20.75 15.84 -2.81
CA VAL A 132 20.60 15.41 -1.41
C VAL A 132 19.21 15.83 -0.95
N GLU A 133 18.46 14.88 -0.43
CA GLU A 133 17.07 15.04 -0.04
C GLU A 133 16.86 14.57 1.40
N TRP A 134 16.16 15.36 2.19
CA TRP A 134 15.69 14.99 3.52
C TRP A 134 14.27 14.44 3.41
N TRP A 135 14.07 13.21 3.81
CA TRP A 135 12.79 12.52 3.69
C TRP A 135 12.01 12.55 5.00
N GLY A 136 10.70 12.44 4.91
CA GLY A 136 9.78 12.47 6.02
C GLY A 136 8.41 11.94 5.67
N SER A 137 7.43 12.24 6.50
CA SER A 137 6.04 11.89 6.31
C SER A 137 5.16 13.09 5.98
N ARG A 138 3.96 12.80 5.54
CA ARG A 138 2.90 13.78 5.31
C ARG A 138 1.60 13.26 5.91
N SER A 139 0.93 14.05 6.76
CA SER A 139 -0.40 13.70 7.23
C SER A 139 -1.42 13.74 6.08
N ALA A 140 -2.32 12.77 6.08
CA ALA A 140 -3.21 12.51 4.96
C ALA A 140 -4.27 13.57 4.73
N ALA A 141 -4.73 14.33 5.73
CA ALA A 141 -5.72 15.39 5.58
C ALA A 141 -5.67 16.39 6.74
N PRO A 142 -6.06 17.66 6.50
CA PRO A 142 -6.30 18.61 7.59
C PRO A 142 -7.39 18.06 8.54
N GLY A 143 -7.02 17.82 9.79
CA GLY A 143 -7.95 17.37 10.83
C GLY A 143 -7.90 15.88 11.15
N THR A 144 -7.21 15.04 10.39
CA THR A 144 -6.92 13.66 10.79
C THR A 144 -5.78 13.68 11.80
N PRO A 145 -5.92 13.06 12.99
CA PRO A 145 -4.78 12.94 13.89
C PRO A 145 -3.68 12.15 13.17
N PRO A 146 -2.49 12.67 13.08
CA PRO A 146 -1.35 11.86 12.67
C PRO A 146 -1.13 10.83 13.77
N SER A 147 -1.08 9.58 13.42
CA SER A 147 -0.69 8.53 14.37
C SER A 147 0.82 8.44 14.59
N TRP A 148 1.56 9.31 13.91
CA TRP A 148 3.02 9.21 13.86
C TRP A 148 3.71 10.52 13.87
N ASN A 149 2.99 11.58 13.53
CA ASN A 149 3.62 12.85 13.38
C ASN A 149 3.88 13.40 14.74
N TYR A 150 5.07 13.82 14.91
CA TYR A 150 5.46 14.80 15.86
C TYR A 150 4.38 15.88 15.99
N ASP A 151 4.05 16.31 17.17
CA ASP A 151 2.89 17.11 17.57
C ASP A 151 2.46 18.15 16.52
N ARG A 152 1.16 18.37 16.39
CA ARG A 152 0.54 19.26 15.38
C ARG A 152 1.03 20.70 15.38
N ASP A 153 1.64 21.13 16.47
CA ASP A 153 2.13 22.48 16.64
C ASP A 153 3.51 22.68 16.02
N HIS A 154 4.20 21.59 15.63
CA HIS A 154 5.48 21.63 14.96
C HIS A 154 5.32 21.70 13.43
N TRP A 155 6.36 22.16 12.75
CA TRP A 155 6.31 22.33 11.30
C TRP A 155 7.59 21.87 10.61
N ALA A 156 7.42 21.33 9.42
CA ALA A 156 8.48 21.10 8.46
C ALA A 156 8.37 22.08 7.29
N GLY A 157 9.47 22.41 6.66
CA GLY A 157 9.43 23.31 5.51
C GLY A 157 10.77 23.70 4.93
N TRP A 158 10.70 24.63 3.99
CA TRP A 158 11.86 25.26 3.40
C TRP A 158 12.22 26.55 4.12
N VAL A 159 13.48 26.73 4.39
CA VAL A 159 14.05 27.98 4.88
C VAL A 159 14.90 28.61 3.79
N GLN A 160 14.59 29.83 3.43
CA GLN A 160 15.44 30.60 2.53
C GLN A 160 16.51 31.33 3.33
N GLN A 161 17.75 30.89 3.18
CA GLN A 161 18.89 31.46 3.89
C GLN A 161 19.03 32.95 3.59
N GLY A 162 19.04 33.78 4.64
CA GLY A 162 19.28 35.22 4.56
C GLY A 162 18.08 36.10 4.14
N ALA A 163 16.90 35.52 3.93
CA ALA A 163 15.70 36.31 3.54
C ALA A 163 14.61 36.40 4.62
N GLY A 164 14.80 35.75 5.77
CA GLY A 164 13.82 35.72 6.86
C GLY A 164 12.47 35.10 6.45
N ALA A 165 12.47 34.20 5.45
CA ALA A 165 11.27 33.60 4.90
C ALA A 165 11.33 32.06 5.02
N ALA A 166 10.24 31.47 5.45
CA ALA A 166 10.03 30.02 5.43
C ALA A 166 8.75 29.70 4.69
N ALA A 167 8.77 28.63 3.88
CA ALA A 167 7.55 28.00 3.38
C ALA A 167 7.24 26.82 4.29
N ARG A 168 6.27 26.97 5.15
CA ARG A 168 5.80 25.93 6.07
C ARG A 168 4.79 25.05 5.35
N PHE A 169 4.91 23.76 5.54
CA PHE A 169 4.01 22.77 4.96
C PHE A 169 3.21 22.10 6.09
N ALA A 170 1.95 22.48 6.22
CA ALA A 170 1.08 21.92 7.24
C ALA A 170 0.93 20.39 7.07
N GLY A 171 1.12 19.67 8.15
CA GLY A 171 1.02 18.20 8.19
C GLY A 171 2.18 17.48 7.47
N TRP A 172 3.33 18.11 7.33
CA TRP A 172 4.57 17.49 6.91
C TRP A 172 5.53 17.49 8.08
N ASP A 173 6.21 16.35 8.28
CA ASP A 173 7.27 16.20 9.25
C ASP A 173 8.44 15.48 8.59
N LEU A 174 9.63 16.04 8.73
CA LEU A 174 10.86 15.44 8.26
C LEU A 174 11.35 14.42 9.28
N ALA A 175 11.83 13.28 8.81
CA ALA A 175 12.32 12.24 9.69
C ALA A 175 13.63 12.68 10.38
N PHE A 176 13.60 12.71 11.70
CA PHE A 176 14.71 13.10 12.55
C PHE A 176 14.63 12.40 13.90
N TYR A 177 15.72 12.39 14.64
CA TYR A 177 15.71 12.21 16.07
C TYR A 177 16.78 13.10 16.71
N VAL A 178 16.60 13.39 17.97
CA VAL A 178 17.56 14.06 18.84
C VAL A 178 17.78 13.19 20.07
N ASP A 179 19.00 13.19 20.56
CA ASP A 179 19.45 12.31 21.61
C ASP A 179 20.32 13.10 22.60
N ASP A 180 20.10 12.89 23.88
CA ASP A 180 20.96 13.38 24.97
C ASP A 180 22.13 12.45 25.24
N ALA A 181 22.05 11.20 24.80
CA ALA A 181 23.08 10.21 25.02
C ALA A 181 24.27 10.41 24.09
N HIS A 182 25.39 10.17 24.63
CA HIS A 182 26.73 10.39 24.12
C HIS A 182 26.98 9.74 22.76
N GLY A 183 26.70 10.53 21.78
CA GLY A 183 26.63 10.26 20.40
C GLY A 183 27.70 9.49 19.76
N GLY A 184 27.30 8.95 18.80
CA GLY A 184 28.01 8.02 18.12
C GLY A 184 29.06 8.41 17.12
N CYS A 185 29.27 9.65 16.76
CA CYS A 185 30.14 10.02 15.65
C CYS A 185 31.51 10.59 16.01
N ALA A 186 32.08 10.07 17.05
CA ALA A 186 33.11 10.77 17.85
C ALA A 186 34.51 10.87 17.25
N ALA A 187 34.90 10.31 16.13
CA ALA A 187 36.33 10.31 15.78
C ALA A 187 36.69 10.69 14.34
N ASP A 188 35.81 10.55 13.40
CA ASP A 188 36.15 10.75 12.00
C ASP A 188 35.10 11.52 11.17
N ASN A 189 34.06 12.08 11.83
CA ASN A 189 32.92 12.75 11.21
C ASN A 189 32.18 11.92 10.12
N SER A 190 32.44 10.64 10.04
CA SER A 190 31.75 9.73 9.12
C SER A 190 30.49 9.15 9.78
N CYS A 191 29.55 10.03 10.08
CA CYS A 191 28.28 9.65 10.72
C CYS A 191 27.25 9.10 9.77
N TRP A 192 27.63 8.87 8.55
CA TRP A 192 26.77 8.27 7.55
C TRP A 192 26.63 6.78 7.80
N ARG A 193 25.54 6.38 8.44
CA ARG A 193 25.24 4.97 8.57
C ARG A 193 24.52 4.49 7.31
N HIS A 194 25.27 3.90 6.42
CA HIS A 194 24.70 3.01 5.42
C HIS A 194 24.18 1.78 6.13
N LEU A 195 22.89 1.71 6.28
CA LEU A 195 22.25 0.48 6.69
C LEU A 195 22.24 -0.45 5.48
N ALA A 196 23.23 -1.30 5.37
CA ALA A 196 23.28 -2.34 4.36
C ALA A 196 22.05 -3.24 4.51
N GLY A 197 21.21 -3.35 3.49
CA GLY A 197 19.94 -4.08 3.53
C GLY A 197 18.77 -3.25 4.04
N GLU A 198 18.88 -1.93 4.07
CA GLU A 198 17.74 -1.10 4.43
C GLU A 198 16.62 -1.15 3.41
N GLN A 199 15.46 -1.29 3.98
CA GLN A 199 14.20 -1.30 3.26
C GLN A 199 13.97 0.03 2.55
N LEU A 200 13.75 -0.03 1.26
CA LEU A 200 13.44 1.12 0.42
C LEU A 200 12.13 1.77 0.85
N GLY A 201 12.18 2.73 1.78
CA GLY A 201 11.02 3.50 2.19
C GLY A 201 9.91 2.66 2.82
N VAL A 202 10.25 1.61 3.57
CA VAL A 202 9.26 0.88 4.36
C VAL A 202 8.84 1.72 5.51
N GLN A 203 7.56 1.96 5.58
CA GLN A 203 6.96 2.56 6.76
C GLN A 203 5.45 2.40 6.70
N PRO A 204 4.82 1.95 7.72
CA PRO A 204 5.36 1.35 8.94
C PRO A 204 5.85 -0.09 8.73
N ALA A 205 6.53 -0.65 9.74
CA ALA A 205 7.01 -2.03 9.70
C ALA A 205 5.94 -3.08 10.03
N GLY A 206 4.80 -2.65 10.54
CA GLY A 206 3.63 -3.43 10.93
C GLY A 206 2.64 -2.58 11.69
N ILE A 207 1.58 -3.18 12.18
CA ILE A 207 0.56 -2.52 13.02
C ILE A 207 0.25 -3.36 14.26
N LEU A 208 -0.02 -2.69 15.39
CA LEU A 208 -0.59 -3.28 16.59
C LEU A 208 -1.81 -2.48 17.05
N GLY A 209 -2.54 -2.96 18.03
CA GLY A 209 -3.66 -2.20 18.62
C GLY A 209 -4.89 -3.04 18.87
N THR A 210 -6.04 -2.37 18.91
CA THR A 210 -7.36 -2.96 19.06
C THR A 210 -8.17 -2.80 17.77
N PRO A 211 -9.23 -3.58 17.55
CA PRO A 211 -10.05 -3.49 16.35
C PRO A 211 -10.50 -2.05 16.05
N GLY A 212 -10.23 -1.57 14.82
CA GLY A 212 -10.56 -0.20 14.42
C GLY A 212 -9.63 0.90 14.95
N HIS A 213 -8.70 0.57 15.84
CA HIS A 213 -7.76 1.50 16.44
C HIS A 213 -6.32 0.98 16.32
N PRO A 214 -5.76 0.88 15.11
CA PRO A 214 -4.40 0.45 14.94
C PRO A 214 -3.41 1.57 15.24
N TYR A 215 -2.26 1.15 15.75
CA TYR A 215 -1.05 1.94 15.84
C TYR A 215 -0.02 1.32 14.89
N ALA A 216 0.59 2.10 14.05
CA ALA A 216 1.55 1.61 13.11
C ALA A 216 2.96 1.58 13.75
N LEU A 217 3.70 0.52 13.58
CA LEU A 217 4.99 0.25 14.17
C LEU A 217 6.12 0.77 13.30
N SER A 218 7.10 1.44 13.88
CA SER A 218 8.33 1.80 13.22
C SER A 218 9.30 0.61 13.11
N ALA A 219 10.30 0.73 12.25
CA ALA A 219 11.38 -0.26 12.16
C ALA A 219 12.17 -0.40 13.48
N PHE A 220 12.19 0.64 14.30
CA PHE A 220 12.86 0.63 15.59
C PHE A 220 12.11 -0.17 16.65
N GLU A 221 10.79 0.04 16.74
CA GLU A 221 9.93 -0.71 17.66
C GLU A 221 9.90 -2.20 17.32
N THR A 222 10.11 -2.55 16.04
CA THR A 222 10.10 -3.94 15.56
C THR A 222 11.48 -4.61 15.54
N ALA A 223 12.54 -3.89 15.90
CA ALA A 223 13.91 -4.45 15.90
C ALA A 223 14.05 -5.62 16.89
N GLY A 224 14.17 -6.84 16.37
CA GLY A 224 14.25 -8.06 17.19
C GLY A 224 12.96 -8.44 17.92
N ALA A 225 11.86 -7.76 17.60
CA ALA A 225 10.55 -8.02 18.17
C ALA A 225 9.78 -9.08 17.35
N ARG A 226 8.73 -9.64 17.95
CA ARG A 226 7.79 -10.55 17.31
C ARG A 226 6.41 -10.39 17.92
N PHE A 227 5.37 -10.66 17.18
CA PHE A 227 4.04 -10.73 17.78
C PHE A 227 3.93 -11.94 18.72
N VAL A 228 3.24 -11.72 19.84
CA VAL A 228 2.78 -12.84 20.69
C VAL A 228 1.81 -13.67 19.84
N PRO A 229 2.02 -14.99 19.67
CA PRO A 229 1.25 -15.81 18.75
C PRO A 229 -0.27 -15.67 18.91
N GLY A 230 -0.98 -15.49 17.80
CA GLY A 230 -2.42 -15.31 17.77
C GLY A 230 -2.89 -13.96 18.33
N SER A 231 -2.06 -12.92 18.32
CA SER A 231 -2.42 -11.62 18.87
C SER A 231 -1.85 -10.43 18.10
N SER A 232 -2.29 -9.22 18.50
CA SER A 232 -1.73 -7.94 18.05
C SER A 232 -0.91 -7.25 19.17
N VAL A 233 -0.35 -8.02 20.08
CA VAL A 233 0.61 -7.58 21.12
C VAL A 233 2.00 -7.97 20.68
N LEU A 234 2.97 -7.07 20.79
CA LEU A 234 4.35 -7.29 20.35
C LEU A 234 5.25 -7.66 21.54
N GLU A 235 6.00 -8.74 21.43
CA GLU A 235 7.08 -9.08 22.34
C GLU A 235 8.38 -8.45 21.83
N LEU A 236 8.97 -7.57 22.63
CA LEU A 236 10.20 -6.85 22.32
C LEU A 236 11.44 -7.74 22.54
N ALA A 237 12.59 -7.29 22.02
CA ALA A 237 13.84 -8.04 22.10
C ALA A 237 14.31 -8.36 23.52
N ASP A 238 13.92 -7.57 24.52
CA ASP A 238 14.23 -7.78 25.94
C ASP A 238 13.22 -8.68 26.67
N GLY A 239 12.16 -9.14 25.96
CA GLY A 239 11.10 -9.98 26.49
C GLY A 239 9.96 -9.20 27.14
N SER A 240 10.02 -7.87 27.18
CA SER A 240 8.87 -7.04 27.55
C SER A 240 7.80 -7.04 26.43
N TRP A 241 6.60 -6.60 26.75
CA TRP A 241 5.50 -6.54 25.78
C TRP A 241 5.13 -5.10 25.48
N LEU A 242 4.85 -4.83 24.18
CA LEU A 242 4.32 -3.56 23.69
C LEU A 242 2.87 -3.79 23.24
N TYR A 243 1.94 -3.03 23.79
CA TYR A 243 0.52 -3.09 23.41
C TYR A 243 -0.12 -1.70 23.47
N LEU A 244 -1.21 -1.53 22.73
CA LEU A 244 -2.00 -0.30 22.75
C LEU A 244 -3.17 -0.47 23.74
N PRO A 245 -3.19 0.22 24.89
CA PRO A 245 -4.33 0.20 25.77
C PRO A 245 -5.60 0.75 25.10
N ASP A 246 -6.78 0.26 25.52
CA ASP A 246 -8.05 0.75 25.00
C ASP A 246 -8.18 2.27 25.16
N GLY A 247 -8.45 2.96 24.04
CA GLY A 247 -8.61 4.40 23.99
C GLY A 247 -7.33 5.22 24.15
N ALA A 248 -6.16 4.58 24.14
CA ALA A 248 -4.88 5.27 24.12
C ALA A 248 -4.45 5.62 22.68
N ASP A 249 -3.75 6.74 22.52
CA ASP A 249 -3.17 7.17 21.24
C ASP A 249 -1.78 6.58 20.97
N ALA A 250 -1.11 6.05 22.01
CA ALA A 250 0.23 5.48 21.93
C ALA A 250 0.34 4.15 22.70
N PRO A 251 1.16 3.21 22.22
CA PRO A 251 1.40 1.95 22.89
C PRO A 251 2.26 2.15 24.17
N VAL A 252 2.17 1.18 25.06
CA VAL A 252 2.96 1.17 26.30
C VAL A 252 3.75 -0.12 26.42
N VAL A 253 4.98 -0.01 26.96
CA VAL A 253 5.82 -1.16 27.29
C VAL A 253 5.47 -1.66 28.70
N VAL A 254 5.25 -2.96 28.83
CA VAL A 254 4.91 -3.62 30.10
C VAL A 254 5.70 -4.92 30.25
N PRO A 255 5.87 -5.44 31.48
CA PRO A 255 6.40 -6.79 31.65
C PRO A 255 5.57 -7.82 30.88
N ALA A 256 6.22 -8.88 30.41
CA ALA A 256 5.52 -10.01 29.79
C ALA A 256 4.37 -10.51 30.68
N GLU A 257 3.28 -10.91 30.05
CA GLU A 257 2.06 -11.38 30.74
C GLU A 257 1.41 -10.34 31.65
N HIS A 258 1.66 -9.03 31.42
CA HIS A 258 0.90 -7.98 32.12
C HIS A 258 -0.61 -8.20 31.91
N PRO A 259 -1.46 -8.12 32.96
CA PRO A 259 -2.86 -8.51 32.88
C PRO A 259 -3.65 -7.89 31.72
N ASP A 260 -3.45 -6.59 31.45
CA ASP A 260 -4.20 -5.88 30.40
C ASP A 260 -3.73 -6.30 29.00
N ALA A 261 -2.41 -6.43 28.79
CA ALA A 261 -1.86 -6.94 27.55
C ALA A 261 -2.23 -8.42 27.31
N LEU A 262 -2.25 -9.24 28.37
CA LEU A 262 -2.70 -10.63 28.29
C LEU A 262 -4.19 -10.71 27.93
N ALA A 263 -5.02 -9.83 28.47
CA ALA A 263 -6.44 -9.76 28.10
C ALA A 263 -6.63 -9.49 26.60
N GLN A 264 -5.82 -8.62 26.02
CA GLN A 264 -5.83 -8.31 24.58
C GLN A 264 -5.36 -9.51 23.73
N VAL A 265 -4.35 -10.26 24.21
CA VAL A 265 -3.91 -11.53 23.58
C VAL A 265 -5.06 -12.54 23.57
N GLU A 266 -5.73 -12.75 24.70
CA GLU A 266 -6.82 -13.75 24.81
C GLU A 266 -8.07 -13.33 24.01
N GLU A 267 -8.35 -12.02 23.90
CA GLU A 267 -9.41 -11.48 23.06
C GLU A 267 -9.13 -11.79 21.57
N SER A 268 -7.91 -11.51 21.09
CA SER A 268 -7.49 -11.80 19.72
C SER A 268 -7.59 -13.31 19.39
N ARG A 269 -7.13 -14.16 20.30
CA ARG A 269 -7.23 -15.62 20.17
C ARG A 269 -8.68 -16.11 20.15
N THR A 270 -9.51 -15.55 21.00
CA THR A 270 -10.95 -15.88 21.07
C THR A 270 -11.63 -15.50 19.74
N TRP A 271 -11.30 -14.33 19.20
CA TRP A 271 -11.81 -13.92 17.91
C TRP A 271 -11.33 -14.85 16.79
N LEU A 272 -10.04 -15.16 16.68
CA LEU A 272 -9.52 -16.11 15.68
C LEU A 272 -10.21 -17.47 15.78
N ALA A 273 -10.48 -17.95 16.99
CA ALA A 273 -11.17 -19.22 17.22
C ALA A 273 -12.66 -19.20 16.84
N SER A 274 -13.26 -18.03 16.62
CA SER A 274 -14.65 -17.93 16.16
C SER A 274 -14.82 -18.15 14.65
N GLY A 275 -13.70 -18.07 13.89
CA GLY A 275 -13.65 -18.34 12.46
C GLY A 275 -12.82 -19.58 12.12
N SER A 276 -12.29 -19.59 10.91
CA SER A 276 -11.37 -20.59 10.39
C SER A 276 -10.11 -19.90 9.86
N VAL A 277 -8.95 -20.33 10.30
CA VAL A 277 -7.67 -19.82 9.80
C VAL A 277 -7.16 -20.79 8.73
N PRO A 278 -7.12 -20.39 7.45
CA PRO A 278 -6.66 -21.29 6.39
C PRO A 278 -5.15 -21.52 6.47
N GLY A 279 -4.71 -22.65 5.92
CA GLY A 279 -3.31 -23.02 5.80
C GLY A 279 -3.07 -24.48 6.06
N ARG A 280 -2.38 -25.13 5.12
CA ARG A 280 -2.06 -26.57 5.14
C ARG A 280 -0.82 -26.87 5.98
N THR A 281 0.04 -25.86 6.18
CA THR A 281 1.25 -25.91 7.01
C THR A 281 1.14 -24.97 8.21
N GLU A 282 2.06 -25.10 9.18
CA GLU A 282 2.12 -24.19 10.33
C GLU A 282 2.48 -22.75 9.88
N THR A 283 3.43 -22.62 8.94
CA THR A 283 3.79 -21.31 8.35
C THR A 283 2.61 -20.67 7.65
N GLU A 284 1.89 -21.40 6.80
CA GLU A 284 0.70 -20.87 6.12
C GLU A 284 -0.37 -20.40 7.11
N ARG A 285 -0.61 -21.16 8.18
CA ARG A 285 -1.55 -20.75 9.24
C ARG A 285 -1.10 -19.50 9.98
N GLU A 286 0.18 -19.38 10.31
CA GLU A 286 0.74 -18.17 10.92
C GLU A 286 0.61 -16.95 9.98
N MET A 287 0.86 -17.14 8.69
CA MET A 287 0.62 -16.12 7.68
C MET A 287 -0.84 -15.67 7.67
N ALA A 288 -1.78 -16.61 7.66
CA ALA A 288 -3.21 -16.31 7.68
C ALA A 288 -3.65 -15.63 8.99
N GLU A 289 -3.16 -16.09 10.15
CA GLU A 289 -3.43 -15.46 11.45
C GLU A 289 -2.99 -14.00 11.45
N ARG A 290 -1.76 -13.71 11.01
CA ARG A 290 -1.25 -12.35 10.95
C ARG A 290 -2.06 -11.50 9.98
N ALA A 291 -2.39 -12.00 8.80
CA ALA A 291 -3.21 -11.30 7.82
C ALA A 291 -4.61 -10.96 8.37
N LEU A 292 -5.28 -11.93 8.99
CA LEU A 292 -6.62 -11.74 9.58
C LEU A 292 -6.60 -10.73 10.72
N LEU A 293 -5.60 -10.80 11.61
CA LEU A 293 -5.46 -9.85 12.71
C LEU A 293 -5.18 -8.43 12.19
N ASP A 294 -4.31 -8.27 11.22
CA ASP A 294 -4.01 -6.95 10.62
C ASP A 294 -5.24 -6.37 9.91
N MET A 295 -5.96 -7.18 9.12
CA MET A 295 -7.21 -6.75 8.49
C MET A 295 -8.26 -6.32 9.52
N ARG A 296 -8.34 -7.03 10.67
CA ARG A 296 -9.25 -6.67 11.76
C ARG A 296 -8.90 -5.32 12.37
N LEU A 297 -7.61 -5.01 12.53
CA LEU A 297 -7.17 -3.69 13.01
C LEU A 297 -7.53 -2.58 12.02
N LEU A 298 -7.44 -2.85 10.70
CA LEU A 298 -7.75 -1.86 9.66
C LEU A 298 -9.26 -1.63 9.47
N LEU A 299 -10.11 -2.54 9.96
CA LEU A 299 -11.57 -2.46 9.86
C LEU A 299 -12.13 -1.55 10.95
N GLN A 300 -12.70 -0.42 10.55
CA GLN A 300 -13.34 0.56 11.44
C GLN A 300 -14.73 0.11 11.91
N ASP A 301 -15.24 0.70 12.97
CA ASP A 301 -16.57 0.37 13.54
C ASP A 301 -17.72 0.57 12.56
N ASN A 302 -17.63 1.57 11.69
CA ASN A 302 -18.63 1.84 10.67
C ASN A 302 -18.50 0.94 9.42
N GLY A 303 -17.53 0.04 9.37
CA GLY A 303 -17.28 -0.88 8.26
C GLY A 303 -16.30 -0.37 7.20
N ALA A 304 -15.77 0.84 7.34
CA ALA A 304 -14.69 1.30 6.48
C ALA A 304 -13.43 0.46 6.71
N VAL A 305 -12.73 0.12 5.64
CA VAL A 305 -11.43 -0.55 5.72
C VAL A 305 -10.36 0.42 5.25
N ALA A 306 -9.41 0.76 6.12
CA ALA A 306 -8.23 1.49 5.71
C ALA A 306 -7.36 0.58 4.83
N ALA A 307 -6.86 1.06 3.68
CA ALA A 307 -5.97 0.26 2.84
C ALA A 307 -4.68 -0.09 3.59
N ALA A 308 -4.14 0.86 4.35
CA ALA A 308 -3.11 0.65 5.36
C ALA A 308 -3.17 1.79 6.38
N TRP A 309 -2.53 1.60 7.55
CA TRP A 309 -2.59 2.61 8.61
C TRP A 309 -1.43 3.60 8.51
N HIS A 310 -1.33 4.27 7.37
CA HIS A 310 -0.26 5.21 7.11
C HIS A 310 -0.69 6.29 6.12
N THR A 311 -0.45 7.54 6.41
CA THR A 311 -0.66 8.74 5.59
C THR A 311 -1.78 8.63 4.54
N ILE A 312 -1.45 8.62 3.26
CA ILE A 312 -2.40 8.59 2.15
C ILE A 312 -3.06 7.24 1.90
N TRP A 313 -2.67 6.18 2.60
CA TRP A 313 -3.35 4.88 2.61
C TRP A 313 -4.45 4.77 3.67
N ARG A 314 -4.59 5.74 4.59
CA ARG A 314 -5.66 5.79 5.60
C ARG A 314 -7.00 6.25 5.01
N TYR A 315 -7.37 5.65 3.89
CA TYR A 315 -8.65 5.83 3.21
C TYR A 315 -9.22 4.48 2.85
N SER A 316 -10.50 4.44 2.50
CA SER A 316 -11.18 3.22 2.06
C SER A 316 -11.36 3.25 0.54
N TRP A 317 -10.78 2.27 -0.15
CA TRP A 317 -11.04 1.98 -1.56
C TRP A 317 -12.08 0.88 -1.65
N PRO A 318 -13.13 1.02 -2.49
CA PRO A 318 -14.12 -0.05 -2.68
C PRO A 318 -13.50 -1.35 -3.19
N ARG A 319 -12.44 -1.29 -3.98
CA ARG A 319 -11.67 -2.46 -4.44
C ARG A 319 -11.06 -3.19 -3.25
N ASP A 320 -10.21 -2.54 -2.48
CA ASP A 320 -9.47 -3.11 -1.34
C ASP A 320 -10.44 -3.68 -0.30
N SER A 321 -11.47 -2.92 0.04
CA SER A 321 -12.49 -3.34 1.01
C SER A 321 -13.31 -4.53 0.50
N ALA A 322 -13.55 -4.66 -0.81
CA ALA A 322 -14.23 -5.81 -1.38
C ALA A 322 -13.41 -7.10 -1.17
N PHE A 323 -12.08 -7.07 -1.39
CA PHE A 323 -11.22 -8.23 -1.12
C PHE A 323 -11.16 -8.57 0.36
N THR A 324 -11.08 -7.56 1.23
CA THR A 324 -11.11 -7.76 2.70
C THR A 324 -12.43 -8.40 3.14
N ALA A 325 -13.56 -7.96 2.60
CA ALA A 325 -14.86 -8.56 2.90
C ALA A 325 -14.91 -10.05 2.48
N VAL A 326 -14.38 -10.39 1.29
CA VAL A 326 -14.36 -11.79 0.83
C VAL A 326 -13.43 -12.63 1.69
N ALA A 327 -12.26 -12.14 2.06
CA ALA A 327 -11.32 -12.86 2.92
C ALA A 327 -11.96 -13.16 4.29
N PHE A 328 -12.59 -12.18 4.93
CA PHE A 328 -13.33 -12.40 6.18
C PHE A 328 -14.49 -13.39 6.00
N ALA A 329 -15.29 -13.25 4.94
CA ALA A 329 -16.41 -14.15 4.70
C ALA A 329 -15.95 -15.60 4.54
N ARG A 330 -14.85 -15.84 3.82
CA ARG A 330 -14.28 -17.18 3.60
C ARG A 330 -13.69 -17.77 4.85
N ALA A 331 -13.02 -16.96 5.65
CA ALA A 331 -12.50 -17.36 6.95
C ALA A 331 -13.59 -17.46 8.05
N GLY A 332 -14.87 -17.31 7.71
CA GLY A 332 -16.00 -17.49 8.64
C GLY A 332 -16.33 -16.25 9.49
N PHE A 333 -15.66 -15.11 9.29
CA PHE A 333 -15.95 -13.84 9.96
C PHE A 333 -17.03 -13.07 9.20
N THR A 334 -18.24 -13.64 9.17
CA THR A 334 -19.35 -13.13 8.34
C THR A 334 -19.90 -11.78 8.80
N GLU A 335 -19.77 -11.47 10.10
CA GLU A 335 -20.19 -10.17 10.65
C GLU A 335 -19.29 -9.04 10.15
N GLU A 336 -17.97 -9.22 10.20
CA GLU A 336 -16.98 -8.28 9.67
C GLU A 336 -17.19 -8.07 8.16
N ALA A 337 -17.36 -9.14 7.41
CA ALA A 337 -17.62 -9.09 5.98
C ALA A 337 -18.89 -8.29 5.65
N LEU A 338 -20.00 -8.56 6.33
CA LEU A 338 -21.26 -7.84 6.12
C LEU A 338 -21.16 -6.36 6.48
N ARG A 339 -20.43 -6.03 7.55
CA ARG A 339 -20.18 -4.66 7.97
C ARG A 339 -19.44 -3.85 6.90
N ILE A 340 -18.44 -4.46 6.25
CA ILE A 340 -17.71 -3.87 5.12
C ILE A 340 -18.65 -3.67 3.92
N LEU A 341 -19.44 -4.67 3.55
CA LEU A 341 -20.38 -4.57 2.43
C LEU A 341 -21.43 -3.47 2.66
N ARG A 342 -21.87 -3.27 3.90
CA ARG A 342 -22.76 -2.18 4.31
C ARG A 342 -22.11 -0.81 4.12
N TYR A 343 -20.85 -0.68 4.49
CA TYR A 343 -20.11 0.56 4.24
C TYR A 343 -20.00 0.86 2.75
N ASN A 344 -19.66 -0.14 1.93
CA ASN A 344 -19.61 0.03 0.49
C ASN A 344 -20.99 0.41 -0.09
N ALA A 345 -22.08 -0.18 0.42
CA ALA A 345 -23.43 0.22 0.04
C ALA A 345 -23.75 1.66 0.44
N GLY A 346 -23.35 2.07 1.64
CA GLY A 346 -23.58 3.42 2.16
C GLY A 346 -22.79 4.52 1.42
N THR A 347 -21.66 4.18 0.79
CA THR A 347 -20.82 5.11 0.03
C THR A 347 -21.07 5.08 -1.48
N GLN A 348 -22.03 4.24 -1.95
CA GLN A 348 -22.44 4.22 -3.36
C GLN A 348 -23.06 5.54 -3.76
N ARG A 349 -22.65 6.08 -4.91
CA ARG A 349 -23.19 7.29 -5.48
C ARG A 349 -24.61 7.04 -6.05
N PRO A 350 -25.45 8.08 -6.18
CA PRO A 350 -26.80 7.94 -6.70
C PRO A 350 -26.89 7.35 -8.13
N ASP A 351 -25.81 7.43 -8.91
CA ASP A 351 -25.70 6.85 -10.25
C ASP A 351 -25.26 5.38 -10.24
N GLY A 352 -25.04 4.77 -9.08
CA GLY A 352 -24.63 3.38 -8.94
C GLY A 352 -23.10 3.16 -8.99
N THR A 353 -22.31 4.23 -9.05
CA THR A 353 -20.84 4.18 -9.05
C THR A 353 -20.25 4.50 -7.66
N TRP A 354 -18.95 4.49 -7.55
CA TRP A 354 -18.21 4.91 -6.34
C TRP A 354 -17.13 5.92 -6.68
N GLU A 355 -16.73 6.72 -5.69
CA GLU A 355 -15.46 7.43 -5.74
C GLU A 355 -14.30 6.41 -5.74
N ALA A 356 -13.12 6.81 -6.24
CA ALA A 356 -11.96 5.93 -6.20
C ALA A 356 -11.62 5.49 -4.77
N ARG A 357 -11.77 6.42 -3.82
CA ARG A 357 -11.58 6.20 -2.38
C ARG A 357 -12.38 7.22 -1.57
N THR A 358 -12.65 6.89 -0.32
CA THR A 358 -13.35 7.76 0.62
C THR A 358 -12.55 7.94 1.91
N LEU A 359 -12.83 9.03 2.63
CA LEU A 359 -12.46 9.15 4.04
C LEU A 359 -13.08 8.01 4.84
N LEU A 360 -12.44 7.60 5.93
CA LEU A 360 -12.89 6.46 6.73
C LEU A 360 -14.25 6.70 7.43
N ASP A 361 -14.64 7.95 7.63
CA ASP A 361 -15.98 8.31 8.12
C ASP A 361 -17.08 8.24 7.05
N GLY A 362 -16.72 7.99 5.79
CA GLY A 362 -17.66 7.92 4.67
C GLY A 362 -18.12 9.28 4.15
N SER A 363 -17.57 10.39 4.62
CA SER A 363 -18.02 11.75 4.28
C SER A 363 -17.71 12.17 2.83
N GLY A 364 -16.92 11.39 2.09
CA GLY A 364 -16.63 11.62 0.66
C GLY A 364 -15.17 11.38 0.29
N PRO A 365 -14.77 11.76 -0.94
CA PRO A 365 -13.40 11.58 -1.39
C PRO A 365 -12.44 12.56 -0.68
N PRO A 366 -11.21 12.12 -0.35
CA PRO A 366 -10.21 12.99 0.30
C PRO A 366 -9.59 14.01 -0.65
N ASP A 367 -9.68 13.80 -1.95
CA ASP A 367 -9.07 14.61 -2.99
C ASP A 367 -9.86 14.58 -4.30
N ALA A 368 -9.40 15.31 -5.31
CA ALA A 368 -10.03 15.40 -6.62
C ALA A 368 -9.59 14.28 -7.58
N ARG A 369 -9.17 13.12 -7.07
CA ARG A 369 -8.82 11.94 -7.89
C ARG A 369 -10.03 11.49 -8.69
N GLY A 370 -9.81 11.16 -9.95
CA GLY A 370 -10.88 10.65 -10.81
C GLY A 370 -11.46 9.33 -10.28
N TRP A 371 -12.79 9.21 -10.33
CA TRP A 371 -13.46 7.97 -9.90
C TRP A 371 -13.14 6.80 -10.84
N GLN A 372 -13.11 5.59 -10.27
CA GLN A 372 -12.75 4.35 -10.94
C GLN A 372 -14.02 3.50 -11.14
N LEU A 373 -14.09 2.79 -12.25
CA LEU A 373 -15.28 1.96 -12.59
C LEU A 373 -15.14 0.51 -12.11
N ASP A 374 -13.96 0.07 -11.73
CA ASP A 374 -13.70 -1.29 -11.26
C ASP A 374 -14.50 -1.66 -10.00
N ALA A 375 -14.86 -0.69 -9.16
CA ALA A 375 -15.73 -0.88 -8.00
C ALA A 375 -17.09 -1.48 -8.38
N ASN A 376 -17.63 -1.12 -9.56
CA ASN A 376 -18.87 -1.70 -10.11
C ASN A 376 -18.73 -3.19 -10.43
N GLY A 377 -17.52 -3.68 -10.49
CA GLY A 377 -17.20 -5.11 -10.57
C GLY A 377 -16.97 -5.74 -9.20
N TRP A 378 -16.11 -5.14 -8.40
CA TRP A 378 -15.62 -5.72 -7.15
C TRP A 378 -16.69 -5.81 -6.06
N VAL A 379 -17.54 -4.81 -5.89
CA VAL A 379 -18.58 -4.83 -4.85
C VAL A 379 -19.66 -5.89 -5.12
N PRO A 380 -20.22 -6.04 -6.34
CA PRO A 380 -21.10 -7.16 -6.65
C PRO A 380 -20.42 -8.53 -6.51
N TRP A 381 -19.14 -8.66 -6.92
CA TRP A 381 -18.38 -9.90 -6.73
C TRP A 381 -18.24 -10.24 -5.24
N ALA A 382 -17.86 -9.30 -4.41
CA ALA A 382 -17.72 -9.51 -2.97
C ALA A 382 -19.07 -9.86 -2.31
N THR A 383 -20.15 -9.20 -2.72
CA THR A 383 -21.51 -9.51 -2.25
C THR A 383 -21.89 -10.95 -2.60
N TRP A 384 -21.65 -11.38 -3.84
CA TRP A 384 -21.92 -12.76 -4.24
C TRP A 384 -21.08 -13.77 -3.45
N GLN A 385 -19.79 -13.51 -3.26
CA GLN A 385 -18.89 -14.38 -2.47
C GLN A 385 -19.38 -14.51 -1.03
N TYR A 386 -19.79 -13.41 -0.40
CA TYR A 386 -20.39 -13.41 0.94
C TYR A 386 -21.63 -14.31 1.00
N LEU A 387 -22.54 -14.19 0.02
CA LEU A 387 -23.77 -15.00 -0.04
C LEU A 387 -23.51 -16.50 -0.21
N GLN A 388 -22.32 -16.89 -0.72
CA GLN A 388 -21.93 -18.32 -0.81
C GLN A 388 -21.52 -18.89 0.57
N THR A 389 -21.09 -18.06 1.51
CA THR A 389 -20.62 -18.49 2.84
C THR A 389 -21.69 -18.31 3.93
N ALA A 390 -22.59 -17.35 3.74
CA ALA A 390 -23.63 -17.01 4.70
C ALA A 390 -24.62 -18.17 4.92
N SER A 391 -25.10 -18.34 6.15
CA SER A 391 -26.22 -19.23 6.47
C SER A 391 -27.48 -18.78 5.72
N ALA A 392 -28.49 -19.65 5.59
CA ALA A 392 -29.72 -19.31 4.86
C ALA A 392 -30.40 -18.04 5.42
N ALA A 393 -30.46 -17.88 6.73
CA ALA A 393 -31.06 -16.71 7.36
C ALA A 393 -30.26 -15.42 7.14
N GLU A 394 -28.92 -15.48 7.23
CA GLU A 394 -28.02 -14.36 6.94
C GLU A 394 -28.11 -13.97 5.46
N ARG A 395 -28.16 -14.95 4.57
CA ARG A 395 -28.29 -14.76 3.13
C ARG A 395 -29.58 -14.02 2.77
N ASP A 396 -30.72 -14.46 3.31
CA ASP A 396 -32.02 -13.83 3.04
C ASP A 396 -32.05 -12.37 3.52
N ALA A 397 -31.49 -12.12 4.70
CA ALA A 397 -31.37 -10.77 5.26
C ALA A 397 -30.44 -9.88 4.42
N ALA A 398 -29.25 -10.39 4.04
CA ALA A 398 -28.27 -9.66 3.25
C ALA A 398 -28.75 -9.39 1.83
N LEU A 399 -29.49 -10.32 1.20
CA LEU A 399 -30.12 -10.08 -0.11
C LEU A 399 -31.08 -8.89 -0.05
N GLY A 400 -31.98 -8.85 0.94
CA GLY A 400 -32.92 -7.72 1.08
C GLY A 400 -32.21 -6.38 1.27
N GLU A 401 -31.06 -6.37 1.89
CA GLU A 401 -30.31 -5.15 2.22
C GLU A 401 -29.38 -4.72 1.06
N LEU A 402 -28.62 -5.65 0.47
CA LEU A 402 -27.53 -5.33 -0.46
C LEU A 402 -27.97 -5.37 -1.94
N TYR A 403 -29.09 -6.02 -2.26
CA TYR A 403 -29.56 -6.14 -3.65
C TYR A 403 -29.74 -4.80 -4.37
N PRO A 404 -30.29 -3.73 -3.74
CA PRO A 404 -30.39 -2.42 -4.39
C PRO A 404 -29.02 -1.86 -4.84
N THR A 405 -27.98 -2.06 -4.04
CA THR A 405 -26.59 -1.65 -4.35
C THR A 405 -26.03 -2.45 -5.51
N VAL A 406 -26.18 -3.79 -5.49
CA VAL A 406 -25.76 -4.67 -6.57
C VAL A 406 -26.47 -4.31 -7.88
N ARG A 407 -27.78 -4.07 -7.81
CA ARG A 407 -28.59 -3.67 -8.96
C ARG A 407 -28.10 -2.37 -9.59
N ALA A 408 -27.92 -1.32 -8.79
CA ALA A 408 -27.47 -0.02 -9.29
C ALA A 408 -26.07 -0.13 -9.93
N ALA A 409 -25.16 -0.89 -9.31
CA ALA A 409 -23.82 -1.14 -9.84
C ALA A 409 -23.85 -1.88 -11.18
N ALA A 410 -24.63 -2.96 -11.28
CA ALA A 410 -24.71 -3.79 -12.47
C ALA A 410 -25.45 -3.11 -13.62
N ASP A 411 -26.51 -2.34 -13.32
CA ASP A 411 -27.22 -1.55 -14.33
C ASP A 411 -26.30 -0.48 -14.93
N TYR A 412 -25.50 0.20 -14.09
CA TYR A 412 -24.50 1.15 -14.59
C TYR A 412 -23.44 0.46 -15.44
N ALA A 413 -22.87 -0.65 -14.96
CA ALA A 413 -21.86 -1.42 -15.69
C ALA A 413 -22.38 -1.88 -17.05
N ALA A 414 -23.57 -2.51 -17.10
CA ALA A 414 -24.20 -2.99 -18.33
C ALA A 414 -24.53 -1.86 -19.31
N GLY A 415 -24.99 -0.70 -18.79
CA GLY A 415 -25.32 0.49 -19.56
C GLY A 415 -24.10 1.27 -20.07
N SER A 416 -22.93 1.07 -19.47
CA SER A 416 -21.68 1.75 -19.84
C SER A 416 -20.97 1.11 -21.04
N LEU A 417 -21.32 -0.13 -21.40
CA LEU A 417 -20.69 -0.86 -22.50
C LEU A 417 -21.05 -0.24 -23.85
N ASP A 418 -20.04 -0.02 -24.68
CA ASP A 418 -20.21 0.44 -26.06
C ASP A 418 -20.81 -0.64 -26.98
N GLU A 419 -20.93 -0.35 -28.27
CA GLU A 419 -21.43 -1.29 -29.28
C GLU A 419 -20.56 -2.54 -29.44
N ASN A 420 -19.28 -2.48 -29.10
CA ASN A 420 -18.34 -3.59 -29.11
C ASN A 420 -18.34 -4.38 -27.79
N GLY A 421 -19.14 -3.95 -26.82
CA GLY A 421 -19.19 -4.56 -25.48
C GLY A 421 -18.05 -4.17 -24.57
N ILE A 422 -17.35 -3.06 -24.84
CA ILE A 422 -16.20 -2.61 -24.04
C ILE A 422 -16.60 -1.40 -23.18
N PRO A 423 -16.15 -1.33 -21.90
CA PRO A 423 -16.38 -0.16 -21.05
C PRO A 423 -15.58 1.06 -21.52
N PRO A 424 -16.01 2.28 -21.15
CA PRO A 424 -15.29 3.50 -21.50
C PRO A 424 -13.88 3.54 -20.90
N ALA A 425 -12.98 4.31 -21.52
CA ALA A 425 -11.69 4.63 -20.94
C ALA A 425 -11.88 5.36 -19.60
N ARG A 426 -11.31 4.80 -18.54
CA ARG A 426 -11.34 5.35 -17.17
C ARG A 426 -10.05 4.97 -16.46
N PRO A 427 -9.65 5.73 -15.40
CA PRO A 427 -8.64 5.25 -14.46
C PRO A 427 -9.03 3.87 -13.90
N ASP A 428 -8.05 3.01 -13.78
CA ASP A 428 -8.16 1.70 -13.17
C ASP A 428 -7.30 1.64 -11.89
N TYR A 429 -6.93 0.45 -11.43
CA TYR A 429 -6.09 0.25 -10.25
C TYR A 429 -4.69 0.89 -10.33
N TRP A 430 -4.23 1.29 -11.52
CA TRP A 430 -3.03 2.12 -11.66
C TRP A 430 -3.26 3.58 -11.24
N GLU A 431 -4.52 3.99 -11.04
CA GLU A 431 -4.93 5.33 -10.62
C GLU A 431 -4.43 6.46 -11.52
N SER A 432 -4.20 6.14 -12.79
CA SER A 432 -3.73 7.10 -13.80
C SER A 432 -4.71 7.20 -14.96
N ASP A 433 -4.87 8.42 -15.49
CA ASP A 433 -5.67 8.66 -16.68
C ASP A 433 -5.02 8.02 -17.90
N TYR A 434 -5.80 7.19 -18.61
CA TYR A 434 -5.37 6.61 -19.86
C TYR A 434 -6.48 6.81 -20.92
N PRO A 435 -6.13 7.24 -22.16
CA PRO A 435 -7.11 7.62 -23.17
C PRO A 435 -7.78 6.45 -23.90
N ALA A 436 -7.56 5.22 -23.46
CA ALA A 436 -8.13 4.01 -24.07
C ALA A 436 -8.72 3.08 -23.01
N PRO A 437 -9.76 2.29 -23.37
CA PRO A 437 -10.27 1.24 -22.51
C PRO A 437 -9.16 0.29 -22.06
N ASN A 438 -9.20 -0.10 -20.79
CA ASN A 438 -8.17 -0.92 -20.17
C ASN A 438 -8.74 -2.22 -19.58
N LEU A 439 -7.86 -3.21 -19.45
CA LEU A 439 -8.22 -4.52 -18.92
C LEU A 439 -8.53 -4.46 -17.42
N GLY A 440 -7.86 -3.55 -16.70
CA GLY A 440 -8.06 -3.30 -15.27
C GLY A 440 -9.45 -2.80 -14.91
N THR A 441 -10.22 -2.29 -15.90
CA THR A 441 -11.65 -1.98 -15.76
C THR A 441 -12.52 -3.11 -16.33
N ALA A 442 -12.19 -3.63 -17.52
CA ALA A 442 -13.04 -4.58 -18.21
C ALA A 442 -13.18 -5.92 -17.49
N ALA A 443 -12.09 -6.46 -16.95
CA ALA A 443 -12.09 -7.75 -16.26
C ALA A 443 -12.87 -7.74 -14.93
N PRO A 444 -12.73 -6.75 -14.04
CA PRO A 444 -13.59 -6.61 -12.87
C PRO A 444 -15.07 -6.48 -13.21
N LEU A 445 -15.43 -5.68 -14.21
CA LEU A 445 -16.82 -5.54 -14.62
C LEU A 445 -17.42 -6.85 -15.11
N LEU A 446 -16.64 -7.69 -15.79
CA LEU A 446 -17.10 -9.02 -16.20
C LEU A 446 -17.40 -9.90 -14.99
N ALA A 447 -16.51 -9.93 -14.00
CA ALA A 447 -16.74 -10.65 -12.74
C ALA A 447 -17.96 -10.12 -12.01
N GLY A 448 -18.11 -8.79 -11.94
CA GLY A 448 -19.22 -8.14 -11.26
C GLY A 448 -20.58 -8.37 -11.93
N LEU A 449 -20.67 -8.32 -13.26
CA LEU A 449 -21.90 -8.59 -13.99
C LEU A 449 -22.36 -10.04 -13.82
N ARG A 450 -21.44 -11.01 -13.87
CA ARG A 450 -21.74 -12.43 -13.59
C ARG A 450 -22.21 -12.64 -12.15
N SER A 451 -21.51 -12.01 -11.21
CA SER A 451 -21.86 -12.08 -9.79
C SER A 451 -23.21 -11.45 -9.51
N ALA A 452 -23.46 -10.27 -10.08
CA ALA A 452 -24.75 -9.57 -9.93
C ALA A 452 -25.91 -10.39 -10.51
N ALA A 453 -25.72 -11.01 -11.68
CA ALA A 453 -26.72 -11.90 -12.28
C ALA A 453 -27.02 -13.10 -11.37
N ALA A 454 -25.99 -13.73 -10.80
CA ALA A 454 -26.17 -14.82 -9.84
C ALA A 454 -26.83 -14.36 -8.51
N VAL A 455 -26.55 -13.14 -8.06
CA VAL A 455 -27.25 -12.52 -6.91
C VAL A 455 -28.72 -12.26 -7.25
N ALA A 456 -29.04 -11.83 -8.48
CA ALA A 456 -30.42 -11.63 -8.94
C ALA A 456 -31.19 -12.96 -9.00
N GLU A 457 -30.58 -14.05 -9.46
CA GLU A 457 -31.18 -15.39 -9.39
C GLU A 457 -31.52 -15.79 -7.95
N LEU A 458 -30.60 -15.55 -7.00
CA LEU A 458 -30.85 -15.80 -5.57
C LEU A 458 -31.97 -14.92 -5.01
N ALA A 459 -32.14 -13.71 -5.53
CA ALA A 459 -33.20 -12.78 -5.13
C ALA A 459 -34.54 -13.06 -5.83
N GLY A 460 -34.59 -13.97 -6.81
CA GLY A 460 -35.78 -14.24 -7.62
C GLY A 460 -36.10 -13.18 -8.69
N GLU A 461 -35.11 -12.36 -9.05
CA GLU A 461 -35.20 -11.26 -10.01
C GLU A 461 -34.72 -11.72 -11.41
N GLU A 462 -35.49 -12.61 -12.04
CA GLU A 462 -35.11 -13.31 -13.29
C GLU A 462 -34.79 -12.36 -14.45
N ASP A 463 -35.55 -11.25 -14.60
CA ASP A 463 -35.31 -10.25 -15.64
C ASP A 463 -33.97 -9.53 -15.47
N ASP A 464 -33.60 -9.21 -14.24
CA ASP A 464 -32.31 -8.59 -13.90
C ASP A 464 -31.15 -9.57 -14.18
N ALA A 465 -31.30 -10.82 -13.76
CA ALA A 465 -30.32 -11.89 -14.01
C ALA A 465 -30.08 -12.08 -15.52
N ALA A 466 -31.13 -12.23 -16.30
CA ALA A 466 -31.04 -12.41 -17.75
C ALA A 466 -30.34 -11.21 -18.44
N ARG A 467 -30.67 -9.99 -18.01
CA ARG A 467 -30.11 -8.75 -18.57
C ARG A 467 -28.63 -8.64 -18.29
N TRP A 468 -28.19 -8.96 -17.07
CA TRP A 468 -26.78 -8.85 -16.68
C TRP A 468 -25.91 -10.01 -17.20
N PHE A 469 -26.43 -11.24 -17.30
CA PHE A 469 -25.76 -12.31 -18.04
C PHE A 469 -25.55 -11.94 -19.51
N ALA A 470 -26.57 -11.38 -20.18
CA ALA A 470 -26.44 -10.93 -21.56
C ALA A 470 -25.38 -9.79 -21.69
N ALA A 471 -25.29 -8.89 -20.71
CA ALA A 471 -24.25 -7.86 -20.67
C ALA A 471 -22.87 -8.46 -20.44
N ALA A 472 -22.73 -9.43 -19.53
CA ALA A 472 -21.49 -10.17 -19.29
C ALA A 472 -21.01 -10.90 -20.55
N ASP A 473 -21.90 -11.55 -21.29
CA ASP A 473 -21.59 -12.21 -22.56
C ASP A 473 -21.13 -11.22 -23.64
N ARG A 474 -21.74 -10.04 -23.71
CA ARG A 474 -21.27 -8.97 -24.61
C ARG A 474 -19.89 -8.50 -24.24
N LEU A 475 -19.65 -8.26 -22.95
CA LEU A 475 -18.33 -7.82 -22.44
C LEU A 475 -17.26 -8.89 -22.64
N GLN A 476 -17.56 -10.17 -22.41
CA GLN A 476 -16.64 -11.27 -22.68
C GLN A 476 -16.22 -11.29 -24.14
N ARG A 477 -17.19 -11.22 -25.08
CA ARG A 477 -16.87 -11.13 -26.51
C ARG A 477 -16.06 -9.90 -26.85
N GLY A 478 -16.38 -8.75 -26.26
CA GLY A 478 -15.61 -7.51 -26.42
C GLY A 478 -14.16 -7.68 -25.95
N ILE A 479 -13.96 -8.29 -24.79
CA ILE A 479 -12.62 -8.60 -24.25
C ILE A 479 -11.86 -9.53 -25.21
N ASP A 480 -12.46 -10.60 -25.69
CA ASP A 480 -11.81 -11.57 -26.58
C ASP A 480 -11.40 -10.92 -27.90
N LEU A 481 -12.25 -10.06 -28.46
CA LEU A 481 -12.03 -9.40 -29.75
C LEU A 481 -11.08 -8.19 -29.67
N SER A 482 -11.03 -7.49 -28.53
CA SER A 482 -10.26 -6.25 -28.39
C SER A 482 -8.92 -6.48 -27.67
N PHE A 483 -8.92 -7.27 -26.58
CA PHE A 483 -7.72 -7.57 -25.82
C PHE A 483 -7.11 -8.94 -26.18
N GLY A 484 -7.95 -9.97 -26.36
CA GLY A 484 -7.49 -11.34 -26.66
C GLY A 484 -6.65 -11.42 -27.93
N VAL A 485 -7.06 -10.76 -29.01
CA VAL A 485 -6.34 -10.74 -30.31
C VAL A 485 -4.97 -10.05 -30.25
N ILE A 486 -4.68 -9.32 -29.18
CA ILE A 486 -3.37 -8.66 -28.94
C ILE A 486 -2.63 -9.24 -27.75
N GLY A 487 -3.09 -10.36 -27.17
CA GLY A 487 -2.47 -11.05 -26.04
C GLY A 487 -2.75 -10.36 -24.71
N TYR A 488 -3.99 -9.95 -24.49
CA TYR A 488 -4.51 -9.37 -23.24
C TYR A 488 -3.59 -8.27 -22.66
N GLN A 489 -3.18 -7.35 -23.52
CA GLN A 489 -2.38 -6.21 -23.10
C GLN A 489 -3.22 -5.25 -22.25
N ARG A 490 -2.55 -4.33 -21.53
CA ARG A 490 -3.15 -3.37 -20.61
C ARG A 490 -4.37 -2.65 -21.19
N THR A 491 -4.29 -2.22 -22.44
CA THR A 491 -5.38 -1.50 -23.12
C THR A 491 -5.69 -2.13 -24.47
N VAL A 492 -6.80 -1.72 -25.09
CA VAL A 492 -7.16 -2.15 -26.47
C VAL A 492 -6.15 -1.70 -27.54
N VAL A 493 -5.15 -0.89 -27.18
CA VAL A 493 -4.11 -0.42 -28.07
C VAL A 493 -2.95 -1.41 -28.12
N ARG A 494 -2.67 -1.95 -29.31
CA ARG A 494 -1.51 -2.86 -29.51
C ARG A 494 -0.21 -2.18 -29.10
N GLY A 495 0.61 -2.88 -28.32
CA GLY A 495 1.87 -2.38 -27.79
C GLY A 495 1.73 -1.60 -26.47
N SER A 496 0.55 -1.65 -25.81
CA SER A 496 0.37 -1.06 -24.49
C SER A 496 1.05 -1.84 -23.36
N GLY A 497 1.55 -3.06 -23.64
CA GLY A 497 2.30 -3.88 -22.68
C GLY A 497 1.41 -4.88 -21.93
N LYS A 498 2.03 -5.86 -21.30
CA LYS A 498 1.38 -6.83 -20.42
C LYS A 498 0.96 -6.16 -19.12
N ASP A 499 -0.04 -6.74 -18.46
CA ASP A 499 -0.63 -6.18 -17.25
C ASP A 499 -1.16 -7.29 -16.35
N SER A 500 -0.94 -7.17 -15.04
CA SER A 500 -1.38 -8.16 -14.04
C SER A 500 -2.91 -8.33 -13.99
N ALA A 501 -3.69 -7.36 -14.47
CA ALA A 501 -5.13 -7.45 -14.56
C ALA A 501 -5.63 -8.65 -15.41
N VAL A 502 -4.77 -9.29 -16.20
CA VAL A 502 -5.11 -10.55 -16.87
C VAL A 502 -5.51 -11.66 -15.88
N THR A 503 -5.01 -11.63 -14.66
CA THR A 503 -5.37 -12.56 -13.58
C THR A 503 -6.85 -12.51 -13.23
N TRP A 504 -7.49 -11.37 -13.43
CA TRP A 504 -8.91 -11.16 -13.16
C TRP A 504 -9.84 -11.76 -14.23
N LEU A 505 -9.29 -12.29 -15.33
CA LEU A 505 -10.01 -13.11 -16.30
C LEU A 505 -9.98 -14.61 -15.95
N ALA A 506 -9.42 -14.98 -14.80
CA ALA A 506 -9.31 -16.35 -14.31
C ALA A 506 -10.08 -16.53 -12.98
N PRO A 507 -10.25 -17.77 -12.49
CA PRO A 507 -10.80 -17.99 -11.16
C PRO A 507 -9.99 -17.27 -10.07
N PRO A 508 -10.62 -16.81 -8.98
CA PRO A 508 -12.03 -16.97 -8.62
C PRO A 508 -12.94 -15.85 -9.18
N PHE A 509 -12.47 -15.06 -10.12
CA PHE A 509 -13.20 -13.92 -10.67
C PHE A 509 -14.06 -14.31 -11.88
N ASN A 510 -13.48 -15.07 -12.80
CA ASN A 510 -14.11 -15.50 -14.03
C ASN A 510 -13.72 -16.95 -14.38
N PRO A 511 -14.58 -17.72 -15.06
CA PRO A 511 -14.17 -19.00 -15.63
C PRO A 511 -13.04 -18.81 -16.64
N VAL A 512 -11.96 -19.57 -16.46
CA VAL A 512 -10.76 -19.42 -17.30
C VAL A 512 -10.92 -20.08 -18.66
N THR A 513 -10.50 -19.38 -19.72
CA THR A 513 -10.34 -19.98 -21.07
C THR A 513 -8.93 -20.52 -21.25
N PRO A 514 -8.71 -21.47 -22.20
CA PRO A 514 -7.36 -21.94 -22.51
C PRO A 514 -6.41 -20.80 -22.94
N ALA A 515 -6.92 -19.78 -23.63
CA ALA A 515 -6.16 -18.60 -24.02
C ALA A 515 -5.69 -17.77 -22.82
N VAL A 516 -6.60 -17.48 -21.88
CA VAL A 516 -6.27 -16.75 -20.66
C VAL A 516 -5.29 -17.55 -19.79
N ARG A 517 -5.48 -18.89 -19.66
CA ARG A 517 -4.55 -19.74 -18.90
C ARG A 517 -3.13 -19.69 -19.43
N ALA A 518 -2.96 -19.74 -20.77
CA ALA A 518 -1.65 -19.60 -21.39
C ALA A 518 -1.07 -18.18 -21.21
N GLU A 519 -1.94 -17.18 -21.20
CA GLU A 519 -1.52 -15.79 -21.07
C GLU A 519 -1.07 -15.43 -19.66
N LEU A 520 -1.64 -16.06 -18.61
CA LEU A 520 -1.14 -15.90 -17.24
C LEU A 520 0.36 -16.23 -17.15
N ASP A 521 0.78 -17.36 -17.73
CA ASP A 521 2.19 -17.76 -17.70
C ASP A 521 3.07 -16.81 -18.53
N THR A 522 2.57 -16.36 -19.69
CA THR A 522 3.28 -15.39 -20.53
C THR A 522 3.44 -14.05 -19.83
N THR A 523 2.38 -13.55 -19.22
CA THR A 523 2.39 -12.26 -18.52
C THR A 523 3.29 -12.31 -17.28
N TRP A 524 3.24 -13.39 -16.50
CA TRP A 524 4.18 -13.59 -15.39
C TRP A 524 5.63 -13.48 -15.83
N GLN A 525 6.01 -14.18 -16.93
CA GLN A 525 7.37 -14.16 -17.44
C GLN A 525 7.84 -12.77 -17.91
N VAL A 526 6.91 -11.92 -18.34
CA VAL A 526 7.22 -10.54 -18.77
C VAL A 526 7.32 -9.59 -17.57
N LEU A 527 6.50 -9.79 -16.54
CA LEU A 527 6.39 -8.86 -15.40
C LEU A 527 7.29 -9.21 -14.23
N VAL A 528 7.80 -10.46 -14.16
CA VAL A 528 8.61 -10.90 -13.04
C VAL A 528 9.90 -10.10 -12.94
N GLN A 529 10.22 -9.64 -11.72
CA GLN A 529 11.41 -8.90 -11.37
C GLN A 529 12.49 -9.85 -10.78
N ASP A 530 13.70 -9.36 -10.61
CA ASP A 530 14.82 -10.15 -10.07
C ASP A 530 14.54 -10.66 -8.64
N THR A 531 13.65 -10.01 -7.89
CA THR A 531 13.18 -10.44 -6.56
C THR A 531 12.27 -11.66 -6.61
N GLY A 532 11.72 -12.03 -7.77
CA GLY A 532 10.87 -13.20 -7.96
C GLY A 532 9.36 -12.93 -7.96
N GLY A 533 8.90 -11.73 -7.60
CA GLY A 533 7.51 -11.29 -7.79
C GLY A 533 7.37 -10.36 -8.99
N VAL A 534 6.20 -9.78 -9.21
CA VAL A 534 5.89 -9.02 -10.44
C VAL A 534 5.71 -7.52 -10.18
N GLN A 535 5.94 -6.72 -11.19
CA GLN A 535 5.45 -5.33 -11.26
C GLN A 535 4.01 -5.29 -11.81
N PRO A 536 3.22 -4.22 -11.61
CA PRO A 536 1.83 -4.14 -12.06
C PRO A 536 1.63 -4.31 -13.56
N GLY A 537 2.56 -3.82 -14.36
CA GLY A 537 2.53 -3.97 -15.80
C GLY A 537 3.87 -3.66 -16.46
N GLU A 538 4.08 -4.13 -17.69
CA GLU A 538 5.34 -4.02 -18.46
C GLU A 538 5.89 -2.59 -18.59
N ARG A 539 5.03 -1.58 -18.41
CA ARG A 539 5.41 -0.17 -18.52
C ARG A 539 5.22 0.59 -17.21
N TRP A 540 5.24 -0.13 -16.09
CA TRP A 540 5.22 0.51 -14.79
C TRP A 540 6.50 1.33 -14.56
N GLY A 541 6.37 2.43 -13.82
CA GLY A 541 7.43 3.46 -13.80
C GLY A 541 8.49 3.29 -12.71
N ASP A 542 8.36 2.29 -11.82
CA ASP A 542 9.38 1.98 -10.81
C ASP A 542 10.00 0.59 -11.04
N ASP A 543 11.06 0.28 -10.33
CA ASP A 543 11.79 -1.00 -10.35
C ASP A 543 11.39 -1.91 -9.17
N MET A 544 10.26 -1.61 -8.53
CA MET A 544 9.75 -2.34 -7.38
C MET A 544 8.95 -3.57 -7.81
N THR A 545 8.94 -4.57 -6.96
CA THR A 545 7.99 -5.68 -7.01
C THR A 545 6.77 -5.33 -6.19
N TRP A 546 5.58 -5.56 -6.72
CA TRP A 546 4.32 -5.23 -6.06
C TRP A 546 3.65 -6.49 -5.54
N THR A 547 3.39 -6.52 -4.25
CA THR A 547 2.89 -7.72 -3.57
C THR A 547 1.44 -8.05 -3.91
N PRO A 548 0.50 -7.08 -4.06
CA PRO A 548 -0.87 -7.41 -4.47
C PRO A 548 -0.90 -8.08 -5.85
N GLU A 549 -0.20 -7.52 -6.82
CA GLU A 549 -0.16 -8.03 -8.18
C GLU A 549 0.49 -9.42 -8.24
N THR A 550 1.52 -9.64 -7.43
CA THR A 550 2.17 -10.94 -7.29
C THR A 550 1.19 -11.98 -6.71
N MET A 551 0.45 -11.60 -5.66
CA MET A 551 -0.53 -12.48 -5.02
C MET A 551 -1.77 -12.73 -5.89
N PHE A 552 -2.14 -11.84 -6.83
CA PHE A 552 -3.18 -12.13 -7.81
C PHE A 552 -2.84 -13.32 -8.70
N PHE A 553 -1.59 -13.47 -9.12
CA PHE A 553 -1.17 -14.67 -9.85
C PHE A 553 -1.28 -15.92 -8.98
N ALA A 554 -0.87 -15.84 -7.71
CA ALA A 554 -1.00 -16.95 -6.77
C ALA A 554 -2.46 -17.37 -6.61
N LEU A 555 -3.37 -16.43 -6.37
CA LEU A 555 -4.80 -16.68 -6.23
C LEU A 555 -5.40 -17.28 -7.50
N ALA A 556 -5.07 -16.74 -8.67
CA ALA A 556 -5.58 -17.25 -9.95
C ALA A 556 -5.08 -18.69 -10.21
N TRP A 557 -3.82 -18.98 -9.94
CA TRP A 557 -3.28 -20.35 -10.08
C TRP A 557 -3.85 -21.32 -9.07
N ALA A 558 -3.98 -20.92 -7.80
CA ALA A 558 -4.60 -21.76 -6.77
C ALA A 558 -6.04 -22.12 -7.13
N ALA A 559 -6.85 -21.11 -7.50
CA ALA A 559 -8.24 -21.30 -7.88
C ALA A 559 -8.44 -22.08 -9.21
N ASP A 560 -7.40 -22.13 -10.07
CA ASP A 560 -7.36 -22.94 -11.30
C ASP A 560 -6.73 -24.33 -11.09
N GLY A 561 -6.39 -24.72 -9.84
CA GLY A 561 -5.78 -26.01 -9.50
C GLY A 561 -4.32 -26.15 -9.92
N GLN A 562 -3.60 -25.05 -10.10
CA GLN A 562 -2.17 -25.00 -10.40
C GLN A 562 -1.33 -24.80 -9.11
N ASP A 563 -1.63 -25.58 -8.08
CA ASP A 563 -1.15 -25.42 -6.70
C ASP A 563 0.35 -25.18 -6.60
N ALA A 564 1.16 -25.98 -7.31
CA ALA A 564 2.63 -25.83 -7.25
C ALA A 564 3.16 -24.47 -7.71
N LYS A 565 2.41 -23.69 -8.51
CA LYS A 565 2.76 -22.32 -8.86
C LYS A 565 2.35 -21.36 -7.75
N ALA A 566 1.15 -21.53 -7.22
CA ALA A 566 0.64 -20.73 -6.13
C ALA A 566 1.50 -20.87 -4.86
N GLU A 567 1.87 -22.10 -4.49
CA GLU A 567 2.73 -22.41 -3.34
C GLU A 567 4.07 -21.66 -3.40
N ARG A 568 4.72 -21.65 -4.57
CA ARG A 568 5.98 -20.89 -4.73
C ARG A 568 5.81 -19.38 -4.51
N VAL A 569 4.65 -18.83 -4.86
CA VAL A 569 4.38 -17.41 -4.61
C VAL A 569 4.04 -17.18 -3.15
N VAL A 570 3.35 -18.10 -2.49
CA VAL A 570 3.11 -18.04 -1.03
C VAL A 570 4.45 -18.12 -0.27
N GLU A 571 5.35 -19.01 -0.64
CA GLU A 571 6.71 -19.08 -0.08
C GLU A 571 7.49 -17.77 -0.33
N TRP A 572 7.35 -17.21 -1.52
CA TRP A 572 7.94 -15.90 -1.84
C TRP A 572 7.36 -14.79 -0.96
N MET A 573 6.05 -14.75 -0.75
CA MET A 573 5.41 -13.73 0.09
C MET A 573 5.87 -13.86 1.55
N ASP A 574 5.95 -15.09 2.08
CA ASP A 574 6.47 -15.33 3.43
C ASP A 574 7.89 -14.79 3.61
N ALA A 575 8.76 -15.03 2.63
CA ALA A 575 10.16 -14.58 2.65
C ALA A 575 10.32 -13.04 2.54
N HIS A 576 9.28 -12.32 2.09
CA HIS A 576 9.33 -10.87 1.89
C HIS A 576 8.37 -10.08 2.79
N ARG A 577 7.79 -10.72 3.81
CA ARG A 577 7.10 -10.03 4.90
C ARG A 577 8.10 -9.21 5.73
N THR A 578 7.62 -8.23 6.47
CA THR A 578 8.47 -7.50 7.42
C THR A 578 9.00 -8.43 8.52
N PRO A 579 10.03 -8.04 9.29
CA PRO A 579 10.56 -8.87 10.36
C PRO A 579 9.54 -9.33 11.41
N VAL A 580 8.42 -8.62 11.56
CA VAL A 580 7.30 -9.02 12.44
C VAL A 580 6.16 -9.72 11.69
N GLY A 581 6.35 -10.08 10.43
CA GLY A 581 5.39 -10.84 9.63
C GLY A 581 4.30 -10.00 8.95
N ALA A 582 4.38 -8.68 8.95
CA ALA A 582 3.43 -7.81 8.27
C ALA A 582 3.62 -7.81 6.75
N TYR A 583 2.56 -7.48 6.00
CA TYR A 583 2.50 -7.55 4.54
C TYR A 583 2.81 -6.20 3.89
N PRO A 584 3.99 -6.03 3.27
CA PRO A 584 4.32 -4.77 2.61
C PRO A 584 3.52 -4.60 1.31
N GLU A 585 3.35 -3.35 0.86
CA GLU A 585 2.81 -3.06 -0.48
C GLU A 585 3.79 -3.47 -1.57
N LYS A 586 5.08 -3.29 -1.33
CA LYS A 586 6.15 -3.50 -2.31
C LYS A 586 7.33 -4.25 -1.71
N VAL A 587 8.15 -4.77 -2.60
CA VAL A 587 9.49 -5.28 -2.29
C VAL A 587 10.49 -4.54 -3.16
N GLY A 588 11.54 -4.03 -2.54
CA GLY A 588 12.59 -3.29 -3.23
C GLY A 588 13.48 -4.20 -4.08
N PRO A 589 14.29 -3.64 -5.00
CA PRO A 589 15.24 -4.41 -5.79
C PRO A 589 16.29 -5.14 -4.95
N ASP A 590 16.47 -4.73 -3.70
CA ASP A 590 17.34 -5.36 -2.70
C ASP A 590 16.68 -6.55 -1.98
N GLY A 591 15.42 -6.87 -2.32
CA GLY A 591 14.65 -7.95 -1.71
C GLY A 591 13.99 -7.58 -0.37
N ASN A 592 14.12 -6.34 0.10
CA ASN A 592 13.51 -5.91 1.36
C ASN A 592 12.10 -5.38 1.18
N PRO A 593 11.22 -5.53 2.20
CA PRO A 593 9.91 -4.88 2.24
C PRO A 593 10.02 -3.38 1.97
N ALA A 594 9.07 -2.82 1.23
CA ALA A 594 9.07 -1.42 0.83
C ALA A 594 7.65 -0.84 0.84
N ALA A 595 7.55 0.50 0.86
CA ALA A 595 6.32 1.26 1.00
C ALA A 595 5.59 0.95 2.32
N VAL A 596 4.29 0.87 2.35
CA VAL A 596 3.51 0.69 3.58
C VAL A 596 3.39 -0.78 4.00
N SER A 597 3.31 -1.05 5.29
CA SER A 597 3.01 -2.36 5.89
C SER A 597 2.17 -2.18 7.18
N THR A 598 1.06 -2.87 7.34
CA THR A 598 0.44 -3.87 6.48
C THR A 598 -0.38 -3.21 5.39
N LEU A 599 -0.31 -3.71 4.16
CA LEU A 599 -1.31 -3.39 3.15
C LEU A 599 -2.47 -4.41 3.25
N GLY A 600 -3.67 -3.92 3.54
CA GLY A 600 -4.87 -4.76 3.71
C GLY A 600 -5.20 -5.60 2.48
N TRP A 601 -4.95 -5.07 1.28
CA TRP A 601 -5.18 -5.79 0.03
C TRP A 601 -4.28 -7.02 -0.12
N THR A 602 -2.97 -6.89 0.16
CA THR A 602 -2.03 -8.02 0.15
C THR A 602 -2.38 -9.07 1.21
N ALA A 603 -2.72 -8.62 2.43
CA ALA A 603 -3.17 -9.50 3.50
C ALA A 603 -4.42 -10.29 3.09
N SER A 604 -5.41 -9.63 2.50
CA SER A 604 -6.63 -10.25 2.00
C SER A 604 -6.36 -11.28 0.91
N LEU A 605 -5.48 -10.94 -0.06
CA LEU A 605 -5.10 -11.85 -1.14
C LEU A 605 -4.33 -13.07 -0.63
N THR A 606 -3.54 -12.93 0.43
CA THR A 606 -2.87 -14.06 1.07
C THR A 606 -3.87 -15.03 1.67
N VAL A 607 -4.84 -14.54 2.46
CA VAL A 607 -5.92 -15.38 3.02
C VAL A 607 -6.68 -16.09 1.90
N LEU A 608 -7.10 -15.35 0.86
CA LEU A 608 -7.85 -15.92 -0.27
C LEU A 608 -7.04 -16.95 -1.07
N THR A 609 -5.73 -16.77 -1.21
CA THR A 609 -4.86 -17.74 -1.89
C THR A 609 -4.78 -19.04 -1.09
N LEU A 610 -4.63 -18.95 0.24
CA LEU A 610 -4.61 -20.12 1.12
C LEU A 610 -5.95 -20.85 1.11
N GLU A 611 -7.07 -20.13 1.16
CA GLU A 611 -8.43 -20.67 0.98
C GLU A 611 -8.60 -21.38 -0.37
N ALA A 612 -8.08 -20.78 -1.47
CA ALA A 612 -8.17 -21.38 -2.80
C ALA A 612 -7.34 -22.67 -2.91
N LEU A 613 -6.17 -22.73 -2.26
CA LEU A 613 -5.35 -23.93 -2.15
C LEU A 613 -6.07 -25.07 -1.39
N GLU A 614 -6.99 -24.73 -0.50
CA GLU A 614 -7.88 -25.69 0.18
C GLU A 614 -9.15 -26.01 -0.64
N GLY A 615 -9.34 -25.34 -1.79
CA GLY A 615 -10.44 -25.58 -2.71
C GLY A 615 -11.75 -24.86 -2.36
N SER A 616 -11.70 -23.79 -1.53
CA SER A 616 -12.89 -23.17 -0.95
C SER A 616 -13.42 -21.94 -1.68
N VAL A 617 -12.66 -21.30 -2.61
CA VAL A 617 -13.09 -20.05 -3.27
C VAL A 617 -13.86 -20.35 -4.57
N ALA A 618 -15.13 -19.94 -4.61
CA ALA A 618 -16.01 -20.17 -5.75
C ALA A 618 -15.81 -19.14 -6.88
N THR A 619 -16.09 -19.55 -8.12
CA THR A 619 -16.10 -18.67 -9.31
C THR A 619 -17.54 -18.39 -9.74
N PRO A 620 -17.91 -17.11 -10.03
CA PRO A 620 -19.24 -16.79 -10.52
C PRO A 620 -19.59 -17.55 -11.81
N PRO A 621 -20.86 -17.99 -11.99
CA PRO A 621 -21.26 -18.76 -13.16
C PRO A 621 -21.19 -17.90 -14.44
N ALA A 622 -20.89 -18.54 -15.56
CA ALA A 622 -20.89 -17.86 -16.86
C ALA A 622 -22.31 -17.52 -17.39
N GLY A 623 -23.35 -18.02 -16.74
CA GLY A 623 -24.71 -17.99 -17.23
C GLY A 623 -24.99 -19.17 -18.18
N THR A 624 -26.23 -19.70 -18.16
CA THR A 624 -26.70 -20.64 -19.18
C THR A 624 -27.29 -19.80 -20.29
N SER A 625 -26.51 -19.43 -21.32
CA SER A 625 -27.11 -18.95 -22.56
C SER A 625 -27.94 -20.09 -23.13
N ASN A 626 -29.25 -20.01 -23.03
CA ASN A 626 -30.18 -20.74 -23.91
C ASN A 626 -30.07 -20.19 -25.34
N VAL A 627 -28.85 -20.21 -25.90
CA VAL A 627 -28.70 -20.13 -27.35
C VAL A 627 -28.98 -21.55 -27.85
N GLY A 628 -30.19 -21.79 -28.28
CA GLY A 628 -30.53 -23.01 -29.01
C GLY A 628 -29.48 -23.21 -30.10
N ASP A 629 -29.02 -24.46 -30.20
CA ASP A 629 -28.20 -24.95 -31.31
C ASP A 629 -28.91 -24.61 -32.62
N ASP A 630 -28.71 -23.41 -33.14
CA ASP A 630 -29.05 -23.07 -34.53
C ASP A 630 -27.79 -23.38 -35.35
N ASP A 631 -27.73 -24.63 -35.78
CA ASP A 631 -26.76 -25.12 -36.77
C ASP A 631 -26.98 -24.34 -38.09
N GLY A 632 -26.36 -23.19 -38.20
CA GLY A 632 -26.46 -22.31 -39.33
C GLY A 632 -25.15 -21.62 -39.69
N ALA A 633 -24.34 -22.30 -40.54
CA ALA A 633 -23.33 -21.75 -41.41
C ALA A 633 -22.17 -20.98 -40.72
N ALA A 634 -21.06 -21.68 -40.57
CA ALA A 634 -19.73 -21.11 -40.34
C ALA A 634 -19.42 -20.04 -41.42
N THR A 635 -19.56 -18.78 -41.10
CA THR A 635 -18.92 -17.70 -41.86
C THR A 635 -17.46 -17.58 -41.36
N ASP A 636 -16.54 -17.67 -42.31
CA ASP A 636 -15.09 -17.56 -42.15
C ASP A 636 -14.74 -16.31 -41.28
N PRO A 637 -14.08 -16.44 -40.10
CA PRO A 637 -13.76 -15.32 -39.23
C PRO A 637 -12.69 -14.35 -39.80
N ARG A 638 -12.29 -14.52 -41.06
CA ARG A 638 -11.29 -13.69 -41.74
C ARG A 638 -11.85 -12.48 -42.50
N SER A 639 -13.17 -12.28 -42.54
CA SER A 639 -13.79 -11.22 -43.36
C SER A 639 -14.23 -9.95 -42.64
N ALA A 640 -14.05 -9.85 -41.31
CA ALA A 640 -14.32 -8.62 -40.55
C ALA A 640 -13.06 -8.18 -39.82
N ALA A 641 -12.19 -7.45 -40.49
CA ALA A 641 -11.09 -6.75 -39.83
C ALA A 641 -11.67 -5.55 -39.05
N PRO A 642 -11.49 -5.48 -37.72
CA PRO A 642 -11.83 -4.26 -37.00
C PRO A 642 -10.91 -3.12 -37.44
N ALA A 643 -11.44 -1.90 -37.52
CA ALA A 643 -10.70 -0.71 -37.87
C ALA A 643 -9.54 -0.51 -36.90
N VAL A 644 -8.32 -0.75 -37.37
CA VAL A 644 -7.09 -0.46 -36.61
C VAL A 644 -6.95 1.05 -36.55
N VAL A 645 -7.15 1.64 -35.39
CA VAL A 645 -6.78 3.03 -35.15
C VAL A 645 -5.25 3.09 -35.03
N THR A 646 -4.60 3.47 -36.10
CA THR A 646 -3.17 3.77 -36.09
C THR A 646 -2.97 5.18 -35.54
N VAL A 647 -2.36 5.28 -34.38
CA VAL A 647 -1.85 6.56 -33.85
C VAL A 647 -0.52 6.86 -34.59
N PRO A 648 -0.30 8.07 -35.10
CA PRO A 648 0.96 8.43 -35.77
C PRO A 648 2.17 8.33 -34.83
N ASP A 649 3.30 7.87 -35.37
CA ASP A 649 4.60 7.66 -34.68
C ASP A 649 5.27 8.95 -34.14
N SER A 650 4.56 10.02 -33.91
CA SER A 650 5.11 11.33 -33.51
C SER A 650 4.79 11.77 -32.09
N VAL A 651 4.51 10.85 -31.17
CA VAL A 651 4.44 11.22 -29.74
C VAL A 651 5.75 10.83 -29.07
N ALA A 652 6.60 11.83 -28.87
CA ALA A 652 7.92 11.68 -28.25
C ALA A 652 7.81 11.16 -26.79
N PRO A 653 8.82 10.42 -26.28
CA PRO A 653 8.76 9.67 -25.02
C PRO A 653 8.95 10.54 -23.76
N TRP A 654 8.29 11.69 -23.67
CA TRP A 654 8.48 12.65 -22.56
C TRP A 654 7.36 12.65 -21.52
N LEU A 655 6.36 11.77 -21.60
CA LEU A 655 5.20 11.75 -20.71
C LEU A 655 5.23 10.67 -19.60
N LEU A 656 6.32 9.92 -19.47
CA LEU A 656 6.40 8.77 -18.55
C LEU A 656 7.15 9.04 -17.22
N VAL A 657 7.52 10.26 -16.92
CA VAL A 657 8.25 10.60 -15.66
C VAL A 657 7.35 11.27 -14.61
N LEU A 658 6.03 11.36 -14.83
CA LEU A 658 5.14 12.15 -13.95
C LEU A 658 4.14 11.35 -13.09
N ALA A 659 4.18 10.03 -13.09
CA ALA A 659 3.22 9.22 -12.30
C ALA A 659 3.55 9.11 -10.80
N LEU A 660 4.76 9.43 -10.36
CA LEU A 660 5.15 9.48 -8.95
C LEU A 660 5.34 10.90 -8.38
N GLY A 661 5.22 11.94 -9.23
CA GLY A 661 5.38 13.33 -8.83
C GLY A 661 4.10 14.19 -8.87
N ALA A 662 2.98 13.65 -9.29
CA ALA A 662 1.79 14.44 -9.61
C ALA A 662 0.92 14.88 -8.42
N ALA A 663 1.26 14.53 -7.19
CA ALA A 663 0.60 15.09 -6.01
C ALA A 663 1.15 16.49 -5.61
N ALA A 664 2.25 16.95 -6.18
CA ALA A 664 2.93 18.17 -5.76
C ALA A 664 2.80 19.38 -6.70
N ALA A 665 2.09 19.32 -7.84
CA ALA A 665 2.12 20.36 -8.87
C ALA A 665 0.78 21.02 -9.25
N ALA A 666 -0.24 20.95 -8.40
CA ALA A 666 -1.48 21.70 -8.61
C ALA A 666 -1.48 23.03 -7.84
N GLY A 667 -0.56 23.92 -8.12
CA GLY A 667 -0.58 25.22 -7.47
C GLY A 667 0.50 26.20 -7.87
N LEU A 668 0.72 26.44 -9.16
CA LEU A 668 1.41 27.68 -9.58
C LEU A 668 1.05 28.00 -11.04
N GLY A 669 -0.04 28.72 -11.20
CA GLY A 669 -0.35 29.44 -12.42
C GLY A 669 0.58 30.65 -12.58
N LEU A 670 1.48 30.61 -13.51
CA LEU A 670 2.23 31.78 -13.94
C LEU A 670 1.94 32.09 -15.42
N SER A 671 1.13 33.09 -15.59
CA SER A 671 0.95 33.82 -16.85
C SER A 671 2.29 34.38 -17.36
N ARG A 672 2.82 33.88 -18.47
CA ARG A 672 3.83 34.63 -19.24
C ARG A 672 3.19 35.32 -20.44
N ARG A 673 3.01 36.63 -20.31
CA ARG A 673 2.76 37.53 -21.43
C ARG A 673 3.92 37.50 -22.42
N ARG A 674 3.57 37.23 -23.66
CA ARG A 674 4.44 37.53 -24.83
C ARG A 674 4.79 39.01 -24.86
N ARG A 675 6.04 39.37 -25.03
CA ARG A 675 6.46 40.57 -25.72
C ARG A 675 7.35 40.21 -26.89
N ARG A 676 6.93 40.75 -28.03
CA ARG A 676 7.66 40.77 -29.30
C ARG A 676 8.91 41.68 -29.19
N ARG A 677 10.01 41.29 -29.67
CA ARG A 677 10.73 41.87 -30.82
C ARG A 677 11.87 40.95 -31.19
#